data_d044e5fd93988970708c749a13ec1aeb
#
_entry.id   d044e5fd93988970708c749a13ec1aeb
#
_cell.length_a   1.000
_cell.length_b   1.000
_cell.length_c   1.000
_cell.angle_alpha   90.00
_cell.angle_beta   90.00
_cell.angle_gamma   90.00
#
_symmetry.space_group_name_H-M   'P 1'
#
loop_
_entity.id
_entity.type
_entity.pdbx_description
1 polymer ?
#
loop_
_entity_poly.entity_id
_entity_poly.type
_entity_poly.pdbx_seq_one_letter_code
_entity_poly.pdbx_strand_id
1 'polypeptide(L)'
;MSPDYFDLNSQQHRLQLTIQGTVQGVGFRPFIYRLAMELNLTGWINNSVSGVLIEVEGLWEVLEQFKYRILQEKPPQSEIQTLDIVWLPPVGYSEFEIRVSESTNHPQKIAIILPDLSTCSDCLQDIFDPENRRYQYPFTNCTNCGPRYSIIRDLPYDRNHTTMATFTMCSDCQNEYSHPLNRRFHAQPNACPVCGPQLELWDKNGKVIASLNQALKQAADIIRSGQILALKGLGGFHLIVDARNETAVQNLRQRKRRPAKPLAVMYPNLEQVKQDCLVSELEEKLLSSPAAPIVLLRRIFNQLKSDPPHPPLLRGGEENQTFPPITKGGLGGVTSPENPYLGVMLPYTPIHHLLLAQLNFPIVATSGNFANEPICIDEAEVVTRLNTIADFFLVHNRPIVRPIDDSIVRIIANQEMVLRRARGYAPLPISLPDSIGANRPPSYQTNLSLSQSGDLSIEKPIKILALGGHLKSTIAIAFGWAEPIAFNQKAFLSQHIGDLENPLALAAFQEVINSLSNIYDFQPNIIVCDDHPDYYSTQFAENLSQQNQYPIVRVQHHLAHVFAVIAEHNLPPPLLGIAWDGTGYGLDGTIWGGEFFQVTETIIQRIASFRRFPLPGGDKAVSEPRRIALGLLYELLGNDLFNSGMNLEFMESFKPQELRIMQTMLNRKLNTPLTSSVGRLFDGVAALLGICQRVSFEGGAAMALEFAIDNLETDEYYLFAWLDTPQLPLEKGDNIGNMSYNSRYYLNWELIIKGILEDKINEKPINLISAKFH
;
A
#
# COMPACT_ATOMS: atom_id res chain seq x y z
N MET A 1 35.10 38.40 -44.47
CA MET A 1 34.28 37.37 -45.06
C MET A 1 33.48 36.75 -43.93
N SER A 2 32.23 37.13 -43.78
CA SER A 2 31.29 36.62 -42.81
C SER A 2 30.94 35.16 -43.11
N PRO A 3 30.83 34.24 -42.13
CA PRO A 3 30.34 32.91 -42.40
C PRO A 3 28.85 32.98 -42.71
N ASP A 4 28.46 32.28 -43.76
CA ASP A 4 27.11 32.09 -44.22
C ASP A 4 26.19 31.67 -43.06
N TYR A 5 25.23 32.53 -42.74
CA TYR A 5 24.03 32.13 -42.00
C TYR A 5 23.25 31.23 -42.97
N PHE A 6 23.44 29.93 -42.88
CA PHE A 6 22.58 28.97 -43.55
C PHE A 6 21.16 29.24 -43.09
N ASP A 7 20.27 29.45 -44.06
CA ASP A 7 18.82 29.62 -43.85
C ASP A 7 18.21 28.31 -43.35
N LEU A 8 18.36 28.03 -42.06
CA LEU A 8 17.83 26.84 -41.37
C LEU A 8 16.28 26.81 -41.40
N ASN A 9 15.63 27.93 -41.67
CA ASN A 9 14.18 28.07 -41.62
C ASN A 9 13.43 27.63 -42.88
N SER A 10 14.12 27.42 -44.00
CA SER A 10 13.49 27.02 -45.28
C SER A 10 13.61 25.52 -45.61
N GLN A 11 14.42 24.75 -44.83
CA GLN A 11 14.61 23.32 -45.09
C GLN A 11 13.81 22.47 -44.09
N GLN A 12 13.29 21.35 -44.61
CA GLN A 12 12.68 20.33 -43.74
C GLN A 12 13.74 19.59 -42.92
N HIS A 13 13.44 19.38 -41.67
CA HIS A 13 14.25 18.61 -40.72
C HIS A 13 13.44 17.42 -40.20
N ARG A 14 14.12 16.35 -39.79
CA ARG A 14 13.52 15.23 -39.09
C ARG A 14 14.03 15.15 -37.66
N LEU A 15 13.11 15.03 -36.73
CA LEU A 15 13.34 14.93 -35.31
C LEU A 15 12.86 13.56 -34.82
N GLN A 16 13.75 12.81 -34.15
CA GLN A 16 13.38 11.61 -33.44
C GLN A 16 13.39 11.89 -31.93
N LEU A 17 12.30 11.56 -31.26
CA LEU A 17 12.13 11.73 -29.83
C LEU A 17 11.89 10.36 -29.18
N THR A 18 12.70 10.03 -28.17
CA THR A 18 12.45 8.88 -27.30
C THR A 18 12.02 9.40 -25.94
N ILE A 19 10.77 9.13 -25.56
CA ILE A 19 10.16 9.64 -24.34
C ILE A 19 9.92 8.50 -23.38
N GLN A 20 10.52 8.58 -22.18
CA GLN A 20 10.30 7.62 -21.10
C GLN A 20 9.53 8.29 -19.95
N GLY A 21 8.85 7.46 -19.15
CA GLY A 21 8.03 7.89 -18.04
C GLY A 21 6.64 7.28 -18.09
N THR A 22 5.69 7.97 -17.46
CA THR A 22 4.26 7.60 -17.48
C THR A 22 3.63 8.11 -18.78
N VAL A 23 3.92 7.46 -19.92
CA VAL A 23 3.50 7.90 -21.26
C VAL A 23 2.69 6.86 -22.02
N GLN A 24 2.43 5.69 -21.42
CA GLN A 24 1.54 4.67 -22.00
C GLN A 24 0.25 4.54 -21.17
N GLY A 25 -0.88 4.34 -21.86
CA GLY A 25 -2.19 4.19 -21.21
C GLY A 25 -2.81 5.49 -20.66
N VAL A 26 -2.21 6.65 -20.94
CA VAL A 26 -2.65 8.00 -20.51
C VAL A 26 -3.17 8.88 -21.64
N GLY A 27 -3.37 8.31 -22.84
CA GLY A 27 -3.76 9.10 -24.00
C GLY A 27 -2.60 9.88 -24.65
N PHE A 28 -1.34 9.52 -24.38
CA PHE A 28 -0.17 10.23 -24.89
C PHE A 28 -0.04 10.12 -26.41
N ARG A 29 -0.20 8.92 -27.01
CA ARG A 29 -0.20 8.73 -28.48
C ARG A 29 -1.30 9.58 -29.17
N PRO A 30 -2.56 9.57 -28.70
CA PRO A 30 -3.60 10.47 -29.20
C PRO A 30 -3.27 11.96 -29.09
N PHE A 31 -2.63 12.36 -27.99
CA PHE A 31 -2.20 13.75 -27.78
C PHE A 31 -1.14 14.17 -28.80
N ILE A 32 -0.08 13.38 -28.96
CA ILE A 32 0.99 13.65 -29.94
C ILE A 32 0.43 13.69 -31.37
N TYR A 33 -0.48 12.76 -31.72
CA TYR A 33 -1.13 12.74 -33.01
C TYR A 33 -1.88 14.07 -33.29
N ARG A 34 -2.72 14.52 -32.37
CA ARG A 34 -3.45 15.79 -32.52
C ARG A 34 -2.50 16.98 -32.60
N LEU A 35 -1.47 17.03 -31.79
CA LEU A 35 -0.47 18.09 -31.80
C LEU A 35 0.28 18.15 -33.14
N ALA A 36 0.69 17.00 -33.66
CA ALA A 36 1.35 16.93 -34.98
C ALA A 36 0.43 17.38 -36.10
N MET A 37 -0.84 16.96 -36.09
CA MET A 37 -1.83 17.39 -37.06
C MET A 37 -2.11 18.90 -37.00
N GLU A 38 -2.22 19.47 -35.79
CA GLU A 38 -2.43 20.91 -35.59
C GLU A 38 -1.27 21.74 -36.14
N LEU A 39 -0.04 21.24 -35.99
CA LEU A 39 1.17 21.88 -36.46
C LEU A 39 1.54 21.51 -37.90
N ASN A 40 0.69 20.76 -38.60
CA ASN A 40 0.91 20.26 -39.98
C ASN A 40 2.26 19.53 -40.13
N LEU A 41 2.64 18.73 -39.13
CA LEU A 41 3.82 17.88 -39.14
C LEU A 41 3.48 16.51 -39.72
N THR A 42 4.47 15.88 -40.35
CA THR A 42 4.38 14.51 -40.86
C THR A 42 5.30 13.59 -40.09
N GLY A 43 5.02 12.27 -40.10
CA GLY A 43 5.83 11.33 -39.34
C GLY A 43 5.02 10.23 -38.65
N TRP A 44 5.47 9.77 -37.50
CA TRP A 44 4.79 8.70 -36.78
C TRP A 44 5.12 8.67 -35.29
N ILE A 45 4.24 8.00 -34.56
CA ILE A 45 4.44 7.65 -33.14
C ILE A 45 4.09 6.19 -32.91
N ASN A 46 4.85 5.49 -32.04
CA ASN A 46 4.48 4.18 -31.52
C ASN A 46 4.81 4.03 -30.03
N ASN A 47 4.21 3.01 -29.40
CA ASN A 47 4.68 2.53 -28.09
C ASN A 47 5.83 1.56 -28.29
N SER A 48 6.82 1.65 -27.43
CA SER A 48 7.92 0.70 -27.31
C SER A 48 7.94 0.07 -25.92
N VAL A 49 8.75 -0.94 -25.72
CA VAL A 49 8.95 -1.58 -24.41
C VAL A 49 9.64 -0.67 -23.37
N SER A 50 10.20 0.46 -23.81
CA SER A 50 10.87 1.45 -22.96
C SER A 50 10.09 2.76 -22.77
N GLY A 51 9.03 2.99 -23.57
CA GLY A 51 8.27 4.26 -23.53
C GLY A 51 7.57 4.54 -24.86
N VAL A 52 7.75 5.73 -25.40
CA VAL A 52 7.17 6.18 -26.67
C VAL A 52 8.29 6.66 -27.59
N LEU A 53 8.25 6.22 -28.83
CA LEU A 53 9.13 6.68 -29.91
C LEU A 53 8.33 7.49 -30.91
N ILE A 54 8.85 8.67 -31.28
CA ILE A 54 8.24 9.61 -32.21
C ILE A 54 9.29 9.98 -33.27
N GLU A 55 8.92 9.93 -34.54
CA GLU A 55 9.65 10.63 -35.60
C GLU A 55 8.74 11.64 -36.24
N VAL A 56 9.25 12.84 -36.47
CA VAL A 56 8.46 13.95 -37.00
C VAL A 56 9.29 14.81 -37.94
N GLU A 57 8.71 15.21 -39.05
CA GLU A 57 9.30 16.08 -40.06
C GLU A 57 8.56 17.40 -40.18
N GLY A 58 9.30 18.50 -40.35
CA GLY A 58 8.75 19.83 -40.51
C GLY A 58 9.85 20.91 -40.54
N LEU A 59 9.43 22.17 -40.55
CA LEU A 59 10.33 23.30 -40.41
C LEU A 59 10.91 23.39 -39.01
N TRP A 60 12.13 23.85 -38.85
CA TRP A 60 12.84 23.94 -37.56
C TRP A 60 12.02 24.61 -36.47
N GLU A 61 11.45 25.78 -36.75
CA GLU A 61 10.65 26.52 -35.76
C GLU A 61 9.42 25.74 -35.27
N VAL A 62 8.76 25.00 -36.19
CA VAL A 62 7.58 24.20 -35.88
C VAL A 62 7.95 22.99 -35.07
N LEU A 63 9.11 22.37 -35.34
CA LEU A 63 9.63 21.24 -34.54
C LEU A 63 10.03 21.68 -33.12
N GLU A 64 10.61 22.89 -32.95
CA GLU A 64 10.88 23.46 -31.63
C GLU A 64 9.57 23.78 -30.89
N GLN A 65 8.57 24.32 -31.55
CA GLN A 65 7.23 24.52 -30.97
C GLN A 65 6.59 23.20 -30.55
N PHE A 66 6.72 22.16 -31.38
CA PHE A 66 6.22 20.81 -31.07
C PHE A 66 6.85 20.25 -29.76
N LYS A 67 8.17 20.32 -29.64
CA LYS A 67 8.90 19.90 -28.40
C LYS A 67 8.40 20.66 -27.16
N TYR A 68 8.30 21.99 -27.27
CA TYR A 68 7.84 22.83 -26.18
C TYR A 68 6.42 22.45 -25.73
N ARG A 69 5.49 22.32 -26.68
CA ARG A 69 4.09 21.98 -26.39
C ARG A 69 3.91 20.56 -25.85
N ILE A 70 4.76 19.59 -26.24
CA ILE A 70 4.77 18.26 -25.63
C ILE A 70 4.96 18.36 -24.10
N LEU A 71 5.89 19.17 -23.65
CA LEU A 71 6.19 19.33 -22.23
C LEU A 71 5.09 20.10 -21.48
N GLN A 72 4.48 21.12 -22.12
CA GLN A 72 3.50 22.00 -21.47
C GLN A 72 2.07 21.46 -21.50
N GLU A 73 1.67 20.77 -22.58
CA GLU A 73 0.28 20.39 -22.86
C GLU A 73 0.04 18.87 -22.72
N LYS A 74 1.03 18.13 -22.21
CA LYS A 74 0.92 16.68 -22.00
C LYS A 74 -0.34 16.31 -21.22
N PRO A 75 -0.93 15.12 -21.45
CA PRO A 75 -2.10 14.67 -20.71
C PRO A 75 -1.86 14.74 -19.19
N PRO A 76 -2.87 15.10 -18.38
CA PRO A 76 -2.71 15.32 -16.93
C PRO A 76 -2.12 14.13 -16.16
N GLN A 77 -2.37 12.91 -16.66
CA GLN A 77 -1.88 11.66 -16.06
C GLN A 77 -0.49 11.26 -16.55
N SER A 78 0.10 12.02 -17.50
CA SER A 78 1.42 11.71 -18.05
C SER A 78 2.53 12.42 -17.29
N GLU A 79 3.61 11.69 -17.08
CA GLU A 79 4.86 12.21 -16.51
C GLU A 79 6.00 11.85 -17.47
N ILE A 80 6.70 12.86 -17.97
CA ILE A 80 7.89 12.70 -18.81
C ILE A 80 9.10 12.73 -17.90
N GLN A 81 9.84 11.65 -17.84
CA GLN A 81 11.05 11.52 -17.01
C GLN A 81 12.31 11.78 -17.83
N THR A 82 12.38 11.22 -19.04
CA THR A 82 13.47 11.50 -19.99
C THR A 82 12.90 11.83 -21.35
N LEU A 83 13.58 12.71 -22.06
CA LEU A 83 13.30 13.11 -23.43
C LEU A 83 14.62 13.14 -24.20
N ASP A 84 14.92 12.07 -24.90
CA ASP A 84 16.09 11.98 -25.76
C ASP A 84 15.76 12.46 -27.16
N ILE A 85 16.62 13.30 -27.72
CA ILE A 85 16.40 14.01 -28.97
C ILE A 85 17.53 13.70 -29.94
N VAL A 86 17.18 13.23 -31.13
CA VAL A 86 18.12 12.98 -32.22
C VAL A 86 17.62 13.66 -33.50
N TRP A 87 18.48 14.47 -34.10
CA TRP A 87 18.23 15.09 -35.39
C TRP A 87 18.68 14.16 -36.52
N LEU A 88 17.83 13.91 -37.47
CA LEU A 88 18.04 12.97 -38.59
C LEU A 88 17.81 13.65 -39.93
N PRO A 89 18.39 13.14 -41.03
CA PRO A 89 18.02 13.59 -42.38
C PRO A 89 16.56 13.31 -42.69
N PRO A 90 15.81 14.23 -43.37
CA PRO A 90 14.44 14.00 -43.79
C PRO A 90 14.32 12.80 -44.73
N VAL A 91 13.21 12.06 -44.60
CA VAL A 91 12.87 10.92 -45.48
C VAL A 91 11.60 11.14 -46.32
N GLY A 92 10.85 12.23 -46.04
CA GLY A 92 9.69 12.64 -46.80
C GLY A 92 8.40 11.91 -46.42
N TYR A 93 8.06 11.90 -45.13
CA TYR A 93 6.76 11.39 -44.68
C TYR A 93 5.62 12.19 -45.30
N SER A 94 4.55 11.50 -45.73
CA SER A 94 3.39 12.12 -46.37
C SER A 94 2.31 12.55 -45.40
N GLU A 95 2.20 11.85 -44.25
CA GLU A 95 1.20 12.10 -43.20
C GLU A 95 1.76 11.75 -41.83
N PHE A 96 1.02 12.08 -40.77
CA PHE A 96 1.36 11.63 -39.43
C PHE A 96 0.47 10.45 -39.05
N GLU A 97 1.09 9.36 -38.59
CA GLU A 97 0.39 8.10 -38.24
C GLU A 97 0.75 7.56 -36.86
N ILE A 98 -0.18 6.80 -36.30
CA ILE A 98 0.14 5.97 -35.12
C ILE A 98 0.47 4.56 -35.60
N ARG A 99 1.73 4.16 -35.49
CA ARG A 99 2.19 2.82 -35.85
C ARG A 99 1.89 1.79 -34.80
N VAL A 100 1.75 0.55 -35.22
CA VAL A 100 1.66 -0.61 -34.31
C VAL A 100 2.94 -0.66 -33.49
N SER A 101 2.76 -0.98 -32.21
CA SER A 101 3.90 -1.12 -31.28
C SER A 101 4.84 -2.20 -31.77
N GLU A 102 6.12 -1.88 -31.92
CA GLU A 102 7.13 -2.84 -32.31
C GLU A 102 7.68 -3.55 -31.08
N SER A 103 7.69 -4.86 -31.10
CA SER A 103 8.50 -5.69 -30.21
C SER A 103 9.95 -5.68 -30.71
N THR A 104 10.61 -4.52 -30.62
CA THR A 104 12.03 -4.43 -30.96
C THR A 104 12.85 -5.22 -29.94
N ASN A 105 13.97 -5.83 -30.40
CA ASN A 105 14.95 -6.53 -29.60
C ASN A 105 15.69 -5.60 -28.61
N HIS A 106 14.94 -4.75 -27.87
CA HIS A 106 15.51 -3.98 -26.76
C HIS A 106 15.70 -4.91 -25.57
N PRO A 107 16.86 -4.85 -24.91
CA PRO A 107 17.24 -5.81 -23.87
C PRO A 107 16.40 -5.71 -22.58
N GLN A 108 15.51 -4.72 -22.45
CA GLN A 108 14.72 -4.54 -21.22
C GLN A 108 13.36 -3.87 -21.47
N LYS A 109 12.30 -4.43 -20.87
CA LYS A 109 10.97 -3.83 -20.77
C LYS A 109 10.94 -2.93 -19.51
N ILE A 110 11.02 -1.62 -19.67
CA ILE A 110 11.06 -0.64 -18.56
C ILE A 110 9.92 0.38 -18.60
N ALA A 111 8.95 0.20 -19.50
CA ALA A 111 7.80 1.09 -19.58
C ALA A 111 7.00 1.07 -18.28
N ILE A 112 6.63 2.26 -17.78
CA ILE A 112 5.83 2.38 -16.56
C ILE A 112 4.40 1.94 -16.83
N ILE A 113 3.94 0.96 -16.05
CA ILE A 113 2.54 0.55 -16.04
C ILE A 113 1.79 1.45 -15.06
N LEU A 114 0.69 2.02 -15.56
CA LEU A 114 -0.20 2.80 -14.70
C LEU A 114 -1.00 1.92 -13.75
N PRO A 115 -1.31 2.43 -12.55
CA PRO A 115 -2.34 1.85 -11.71
C PRO A 115 -3.72 1.96 -12.37
N ASP A 116 -4.68 1.24 -11.83
CA ASP A 116 -6.08 1.42 -12.18
C ASP A 116 -6.57 2.80 -11.72
N LEU A 117 -7.27 3.52 -12.61
CA LEU A 117 -7.70 4.90 -12.39
C LEU A 117 -9.21 4.97 -12.18
N SER A 118 -9.64 5.87 -11.29
CA SER A 118 -11.07 6.14 -11.06
C SER A 118 -11.77 6.70 -12.29
N THR A 119 -13.09 6.55 -12.35
CA THR A 119 -13.93 7.04 -13.46
C THR A 119 -13.86 8.57 -13.55
N CYS A 120 -13.49 9.10 -14.71
CA CYS A 120 -13.43 10.54 -14.95
C CYS A 120 -14.83 11.16 -15.16
N SER A 121 -14.92 12.50 -15.02
CA SER A 121 -16.17 13.27 -15.17
C SER A 121 -16.89 13.01 -16.50
N ASP A 122 -16.15 12.95 -17.60
CA ASP A 122 -16.75 12.70 -18.93
C ASP A 122 -17.39 11.31 -19.01
N CYS A 123 -16.76 10.29 -18.43
CA CYS A 123 -17.31 8.94 -18.40
C CYS A 123 -18.47 8.83 -17.42
N LEU A 124 -18.49 9.63 -16.34
CA LEU A 124 -19.66 9.76 -15.46
C LEU A 124 -20.82 10.38 -16.20
N GLN A 125 -20.59 11.44 -16.97
CA GLN A 125 -21.63 12.05 -17.81
C GLN A 125 -22.22 11.03 -18.78
N ASP A 126 -21.38 10.25 -19.49
CA ASP A 126 -21.85 9.22 -20.44
C ASP A 126 -22.77 8.18 -19.78
N ILE A 127 -22.48 7.72 -18.58
CA ILE A 127 -23.29 6.65 -17.92
C ILE A 127 -24.60 7.18 -17.31
N PHE A 128 -24.71 8.49 -17.11
CA PHE A 128 -25.94 9.10 -16.58
C PHE A 128 -26.76 9.85 -17.64
N ASP A 129 -26.24 10.04 -18.84
CA ASP A 129 -26.95 10.66 -19.97
C ASP A 129 -27.83 9.61 -20.68
N PRO A 130 -29.17 9.71 -20.63
CA PRO A 130 -30.07 8.77 -21.30
C PRO A 130 -29.92 8.69 -22.82
N GLU A 131 -29.41 9.76 -23.46
CA GLU A 131 -29.19 9.80 -24.92
C GLU A 131 -27.86 9.14 -25.30
N ASN A 132 -26.99 8.84 -24.36
CA ASN A 132 -25.69 8.24 -24.64
C ASN A 132 -25.84 6.71 -24.80
N ARG A 133 -25.19 6.14 -25.80
CA ARG A 133 -25.18 4.68 -26.05
C ARG A 133 -24.59 3.86 -24.92
N ARG A 134 -23.87 4.49 -23.96
CA ARG A 134 -23.33 3.89 -22.74
C ARG A 134 -24.16 4.21 -21.49
N TYR A 135 -25.37 4.71 -21.66
CA TYR A 135 -26.28 4.94 -20.54
C TYR A 135 -26.38 3.69 -19.65
N GLN A 136 -26.12 3.86 -18.37
CA GLN A 136 -26.11 2.80 -17.36
C GLN A 136 -25.13 1.62 -17.66
N TYR A 137 -24.11 1.81 -18.49
CA TYR A 137 -23.13 0.77 -18.78
C TYR A 137 -22.00 0.76 -17.75
N PRO A 138 -21.84 -0.32 -16.94
CA PRO A 138 -20.96 -0.34 -15.76
C PRO A 138 -19.48 -0.54 -16.08
N PHE A 139 -19.07 -0.58 -17.36
CA PHE A 139 -17.68 -0.74 -17.80
C PHE A 139 -17.23 0.40 -18.71
N THR A 140 -17.93 1.52 -18.68
CA THR A 140 -17.57 2.73 -19.43
C THR A 140 -16.21 3.26 -18.99
N ASN A 141 -15.36 3.58 -19.95
CA ASN A 141 -14.02 4.14 -19.72
C ASN A 141 -13.53 4.92 -20.94
N CYS A 142 -12.40 5.61 -20.78
CA CYS A 142 -11.67 6.27 -21.87
C CYS A 142 -10.16 6.20 -21.63
N THR A 143 -9.36 7.01 -22.32
CA THR A 143 -7.91 7.08 -22.13
C THR A 143 -7.50 7.62 -20.75
N ASN A 144 -8.37 8.39 -20.09
CA ASN A 144 -8.07 9.07 -18.82
C ASN A 144 -8.50 8.28 -17.57
N CYS A 145 -9.27 7.19 -17.71
CA CYS A 145 -9.84 6.45 -16.58
C CYS A 145 -9.99 4.95 -16.85
N GLY A 146 -10.32 4.17 -15.82
CA GLY A 146 -10.62 2.75 -15.92
C GLY A 146 -9.43 1.84 -15.65
N PRO A 147 -9.56 0.54 -15.99
CA PRO A 147 -8.58 -0.48 -15.65
C PRO A 147 -7.27 -0.35 -16.44
N ARG A 148 -6.17 -0.66 -15.78
CA ARG A 148 -4.80 -0.72 -16.32
C ARG A 148 -4.07 -1.93 -15.77
N TYR A 149 -3.56 -1.82 -14.54
CA TYR A 149 -2.76 -2.86 -13.88
C TYR A 149 -3.54 -4.13 -13.62
N SER A 150 -4.82 -4.03 -13.31
CA SER A 150 -5.70 -5.19 -13.09
C SER A 150 -5.95 -6.03 -14.33
N ILE A 151 -5.78 -5.47 -15.54
CA ILE A 151 -6.09 -6.15 -16.79
C ILE A 151 -4.89 -6.44 -17.70
N ILE A 152 -3.74 -5.82 -17.48
CA ILE A 152 -2.55 -5.99 -18.33
C ILE A 152 -1.92 -7.36 -18.10
N ARG A 153 -1.56 -8.05 -19.20
CA ARG A 153 -0.84 -9.33 -19.19
C ARG A 153 0.63 -9.17 -19.58
N ASP A 154 0.92 -8.26 -20.51
CA ASP A 154 2.28 -8.02 -21.01
C ASP A 154 2.44 -6.58 -21.52
N LEU A 155 3.71 -6.16 -21.72
CA LEU A 155 4.09 -4.90 -22.35
C LEU A 155 4.42 -5.13 -23.85
N PRO A 156 4.21 -4.11 -24.72
CA PRO A 156 3.64 -2.79 -24.44
C PRO A 156 2.14 -2.82 -24.12
N TYR A 157 1.62 -1.74 -23.46
CA TYR A 157 0.21 -1.65 -23.09
C TYR A 157 -0.68 -1.44 -24.34
N ASP A 158 -1.07 -2.54 -24.96
CA ASP A 158 -2.00 -2.60 -26.09
C ASP A 158 -3.12 -3.62 -25.82
N ARG A 159 -4.29 -3.47 -26.47
CA ARG A 159 -5.49 -4.27 -26.22
C ARG A 159 -5.22 -5.78 -26.22
N ASN A 160 -4.42 -6.24 -27.18
CA ASN A 160 -4.07 -7.67 -27.32
C ASN A 160 -3.27 -8.20 -26.13
N HIS A 161 -2.57 -7.33 -25.39
CA HIS A 161 -1.83 -7.65 -24.19
C HIS A 161 -2.64 -7.43 -22.90
N THR A 162 -3.96 -7.28 -23.02
CA THR A 162 -4.87 -7.13 -21.88
C THR A 162 -5.96 -8.20 -21.87
N THR A 163 -6.70 -8.31 -20.77
CA THR A 163 -7.88 -9.20 -20.71
C THR A 163 -9.02 -8.74 -21.62
N MET A 164 -8.96 -7.50 -22.13
CA MET A 164 -9.94 -6.97 -23.08
C MET A 164 -9.79 -7.53 -24.51
N ALA A 165 -8.70 -8.26 -24.79
CA ALA A 165 -8.50 -8.96 -26.07
C ALA A 165 -9.63 -9.95 -26.38
N THR A 166 -10.27 -10.52 -25.36
CA THR A 166 -11.38 -11.47 -25.52
C THR A 166 -12.69 -10.81 -25.95
N PHE A 167 -12.79 -9.46 -25.90
CA PHE A 167 -13.97 -8.69 -26.29
C PHE A 167 -13.74 -8.01 -27.63
N THR A 168 -14.23 -8.62 -28.72
CA THR A 168 -14.15 -8.02 -30.07
C THR A 168 -15.02 -6.76 -30.12
N MET A 169 -14.44 -5.63 -30.51
CA MET A 169 -15.15 -4.37 -30.61
C MET A 169 -16.23 -4.41 -31.70
N CYS A 170 -17.42 -3.86 -31.45
CA CYS A 170 -18.41 -3.58 -32.47
C CYS A 170 -17.94 -2.42 -33.39
N SER A 171 -18.60 -2.21 -34.51
CA SER A 171 -18.25 -1.15 -35.47
C SER A 171 -18.13 0.23 -34.84
N ASP A 172 -19.06 0.60 -33.96
CA ASP A 172 -19.05 1.90 -33.29
C ASP A 172 -17.86 2.06 -32.34
N CYS A 173 -17.57 1.02 -31.53
CA CYS A 173 -16.40 1.04 -30.63
C CYS A 173 -15.09 1.02 -31.42
N GLN A 174 -15.05 0.34 -32.58
CA GLN A 174 -13.90 0.34 -33.46
C GLN A 174 -13.69 1.73 -34.09
N ASN A 175 -14.77 2.38 -34.53
CA ASN A 175 -14.72 3.75 -35.06
C ASN A 175 -14.19 4.74 -34.00
N GLU A 176 -14.72 4.70 -32.78
CA GLU A 176 -14.21 5.53 -31.66
C GLU A 176 -12.73 5.25 -31.37
N TYR A 177 -12.33 3.98 -31.39
CA TYR A 177 -10.96 3.55 -31.14
C TYR A 177 -9.98 4.02 -32.21
N SER A 178 -10.44 4.09 -33.48
CA SER A 178 -9.61 4.46 -34.64
C SER A 178 -9.69 5.93 -35.00
N HIS A 179 -10.67 6.69 -34.47
CA HIS A 179 -10.86 8.10 -34.82
C HIS A 179 -10.04 9.03 -33.92
N PRO A 180 -9.04 9.76 -34.47
CA PRO A 180 -8.05 10.52 -33.66
C PRO A 180 -8.64 11.63 -32.78
N LEU A 181 -9.78 12.20 -33.16
CA LEU A 181 -10.46 13.25 -32.41
C LEU A 181 -11.38 12.70 -31.32
N ASN A 182 -11.58 11.38 -31.24
CA ASN A 182 -12.42 10.78 -30.23
C ASN A 182 -11.62 10.60 -28.93
N ARG A 183 -12.22 10.89 -27.75
CA ARG A 183 -11.59 10.72 -26.45
C ARG A 183 -11.30 9.25 -26.10
N ARG A 184 -11.84 8.29 -26.88
CA ARG A 184 -11.55 6.85 -26.77
C ARG A 184 -10.56 6.36 -27.83
N PHE A 185 -9.95 7.27 -28.57
CA PHE A 185 -8.92 6.94 -29.54
C PHE A 185 -7.77 6.18 -28.84
N HIS A 186 -7.52 4.94 -29.26
CA HIS A 186 -6.56 4.02 -28.64
C HIS A 186 -6.78 3.75 -27.12
N ALA A 187 -8.01 3.92 -26.62
CA ALA A 187 -8.35 3.48 -25.26
C ALA A 187 -8.47 1.95 -25.22
N GLN A 188 -7.43 1.27 -24.71
CA GLN A 188 -7.33 -0.19 -24.77
C GLN A 188 -8.53 -0.92 -24.13
N PRO A 189 -9.13 -0.46 -23.01
CA PRO A 189 -10.31 -1.10 -22.45
C PRO A 189 -11.64 -0.64 -23.06
N ASN A 190 -11.65 0.13 -24.18
CA ASN A 190 -12.88 0.62 -24.80
C ASN A 190 -13.90 -0.48 -25.06
N ALA A 191 -15.15 -0.25 -24.64
CA ALA A 191 -16.27 -1.18 -24.78
C ALA A 191 -17.62 -0.45 -24.70
N CYS A 192 -18.70 -1.15 -25.02
CA CYS A 192 -20.09 -0.70 -24.84
C CYS A 192 -20.99 -1.90 -24.47
N PRO A 193 -22.28 -1.67 -24.18
CA PRO A 193 -23.21 -2.77 -23.82
C PRO A 193 -23.30 -3.91 -24.84
N VAL A 194 -23.00 -3.63 -26.11
CA VAL A 194 -23.07 -4.62 -27.21
C VAL A 194 -21.86 -5.54 -27.25
N CYS A 195 -20.64 -4.98 -27.06
CA CYS A 195 -19.40 -5.70 -27.33
C CYS A 195 -18.50 -5.91 -26.10
N GLY A 196 -18.84 -5.33 -24.97
CA GLY A 196 -18.00 -5.39 -23.77
C GLY A 196 -18.50 -6.33 -22.69
N PRO A 197 -17.86 -6.25 -21.51
CA PRO A 197 -18.23 -7.07 -20.36
C PRO A 197 -19.70 -6.89 -19.94
N GLN A 198 -20.28 -7.94 -19.36
CA GLN A 198 -21.66 -7.98 -18.92
C GLN A 198 -21.75 -8.32 -17.43
N LEU A 199 -22.82 -7.81 -16.77
CA LEU A 199 -23.15 -8.12 -15.37
C LEU A 199 -24.10 -9.29 -15.28
N GLU A 200 -23.89 -10.11 -14.24
CA GLU A 200 -24.83 -11.12 -13.78
C GLU A 200 -24.95 -11.06 -12.26
N LEU A 201 -26.15 -11.32 -11.77
CA LEU A 201 -26.42 -11.53 -10.35
C LEU A 201 -26.65 -13.03 -10.12
N TRP A 202 -25.85 -13.60 -9.22
CA TRP A 202 -25.90 -15.02 -8.88
C TRP A 202 -26.39 -15.19 -7.44
N ASP A 203 -27.11 -16.31 -7.21
CA ASP A 203 -27.42 -16.76 -5.86
C ASP A 203 -26.17 -17.37 -5.19
N LYS A 204 -26.30 -17.77 -3.93
CA LYS A 204 -25.22 -18.39 -3.14
C LYS A 204 -24.67 -19.71 -3.72
N ASN A 205 -25.38 -20.33 -4.68
CA ASN A 205 -24.96 -21.54 -5.35
C ASN A 205 -24.35 -21.29 -6.74
N GLY A 206 -24.20 -20.02 -7.14
CA GLY A 206 -23.68 -19.63 -8.44
C GLY A 206 -24.71 -19.69 -9.59
N LYS A 207 -26.01 -19.81 -9.27
CA LYS A 207 -27.06 -19.77 -10.28
C LYS A 207 -27.39 -18.32 -10.64
N VAL A 208 -27.39 -18.02 -11.94
CA VAL A 208 -27.80 -16.70 -12.47
C VAL A 208 -29.29 -16.46 -12.19
N ILE A 209 -29.59 -15.34 -11.55
CA ILE A 209 -30.97 -14.89 -11.23
C ILE A 209 -31.36 -13.63 -11.99
N ALA A 210 -30.41 -12.81 -12.41
CA ALA A 210 -30.63 -11.63 -13.26
C ALA A 210 -29.36 -11.29 -14.04
N SER A 211 -29.50 -10.52 -15.13
CA SER A 211 -28.40 -10.07 -15.99
C SER A 211 -28.54 -8.59 -16.31
N LEU A 212 -27.43 -7.97 -16.76
CA LEU A 212 -27.37 -6.58 -17.22
C LEU A 212 -27.89 -5.58 -16.17
N ASN A 213 -28.68 -4.58 -16.61
CA ASN A 213 -29.23 -3.55 -15.72
C ASN A 213 -30.18 -4.12 -14.65
N GLN A 214 -30.87 -5.25 -14.95
CA GLN A 214 -31.71 -5.93 -13.97
C GLN A 214 -30.88 -6.52 -12.81
N ALA A 215 -29.68 -7.01 -13.10
CA ALA A 215 -28.76 -7.50 -12.07
C ALA A 215 -28.36 -6.37 -11.11
N LEU A 216 -28.04 -5.19 -11.64
CA LEU A 216 -27.66 -4.03 -10.81
C LEU A 216 -28.83 -3.54 -9.94
N LYS A 217 -30.05 -3.48 -10.52
CA LYS A 217 -31.27 -3.09 -9.79
C LYS A 217 -31.56 -4.05 -8.63
N GLN A 218 -31.57 -5.36 -8.89
CA GLN A 218 -31.78 -6.36 -7.85
C GLN A 218 -30.66 -6.35 -6.80
N ALA A 219 -29.41 -6.11 -7.20
CA ALA A 219 -28.30 -5.95 -6.25
C ALA A 219 -28.53 -4.79 -5.27
N ALA A 220 -29.07 -3.66 -5.74
CA ALA A 220 -29.45 -2.55 -4.88
C ALA A 220 -30.60 -2.94 -3.90
N ASP A 221 -31.57 -3.71 -4.36
CA ASP A 221 -32.69 -4.17 -3.50
C ASP A 221 -32.22 -5.18 -2.44
N ILE A 222 -31.25 -6.04 -2.77
CA ILE A 222 -30.61 -6.97 -1.84
C ILE A 222 -29.90 -6.18 -0.71
N ILE A 223 -29.14 -5.15 -1.05
CA ILE A 223 -28.45 -4.30 -0.05
C ILE A 223 -29.48 -3.59 0.84
N ARG A 224 -30.57 -3.03 0.27
CA ARG A 224 -31.66 -2.39 1.04
C ARG A 224 -32.34 -3.34 2.00
N SER A 225 -32.43 -4.62 1.64
CA SER A 225 -33.03 -5.66 2.51
C SER A 225 -32.10 -6.11 3.65
N GLY A 226 -30.88 -5.56 3.75
CA GLY A 226 -29.91 -5.89 4.79
C GLY A 226 -29.12 -7.17 4.53
N GLN A 227 -29.14 -7.69 3.30
CA GLN A 227 -28.38 -8.86 2.88
C GLN A 227 -26.97 -8.49 2.43
N ILE A 228 -26.06 -9.45 2.45
CA ILE A 228 -24.64 -9.26 2.09
C ILE A 228 -24.45 -9.59 0.61
N LEU A 229 -23.97 -8.61 -0.16
CA LEU A 229 -23.63 -8.75 -1.57
C LEU A 229 -22.11 -8.86 -1.74
N ALA A 230 -21.63 -9.87 -2.48
CA ALA A 230 -20.27 -9.88 -3.02
C ALA A 230 -20.27 -9.25 -4.42
N LEU A 231 -19.61 -8.12 -4.60
CA LEU A 231 -19.53 -7.38 -5.87
C LEU A 231 -18.13 -7.51 -6.46
N LYS A 232 -18.02 -8.00 -7.69
CA LYS A 232 -16.76 -8.01 -8.45
C LYS A 232 -16.42 -6.58 -8.90
N GLY A 233 -15.37 -6.02 -8.32
CA GLY A 233 -14.89 -4.67 -8.62
C GLY A 233 -13.80 -4.64 -9.68
N LEU A 234 -12.83 -3.76 -9.49
CA LEU A 234 -11.71 -3.53 -10.42
C LEU A 234 -10.54 -4.49 -10.16
N GLY A 235 -10.10 -4.60 -8.90
CA GLY A 235 -8.96 -5.43 -8.47
C GLY A 235 -9.37 -6.71 -7.71
N GLY A 236 -10.65 -6.95 -7.51
CA GLY A 236 -11.19 -8.10 -6.80
C GLY A 236 -12.62 -7.88 -6.33
N PHE A 237 -13.12 -8.77 -5.50
CA PHE A 237 -14.46 -8.70 -4.95
C PHE A 237 -14.53 -7.81 -3.70
N HIS A 238 -15.64 -7.10 -3.51
CA HIS A 238 -16.01 -6.42 -2.28
C HIS A 238 -17.22 -7.11 -1.63
N LEU A 239 -17.22 -7.22 -0.30
CA LEU A 239 -18.39 -7.56 0.47
C LEU A 239 -19.10 -6.26 0.86
N ILE A 240 -20.36 -6.13 0.49
CA ILE A 240 -21.15 -4.91 0.59
C ILE A 240 -22.39 -5.14 1.44
N VAL A 241 -22.66 -4.18 2.35
CA VAL A 241 -23.91 -4.07 3.11
C VAL A 241 -24.29 -2.61 3.30
N ASP A 242 -25.56 -2.32 3.62
CA ASP A 242 -25.98 -0.98 4.07
C ASP A 242 -25.23 -0.60 5.36
N ALA A 243 -24.42 0.45 5.30
CA ALA A 243 -23.59 0.88 6.43
C ALA A 243 -24.42 1.45 7.60
N ARG A 244 -25.69 1.82 7.37
CA ARG A 244 -26.64 2.33 8.36
C ARG A 244 -27.38 1.20 9.10
N ASN A 245 -27.39 -0.02 8.51
CA ASN A 245 -28.06 -1.17 9.07
C ASN A 245 -27.12 -1.93 10.01
N GLU A 246 -27.29 -1.70 11.31
CA GLU A 246 -26.46 -2.31 12.35
C GLU A 246 -26.47 -3.85 12.27
N THR A 247 -27.63 -4.45 12.09
CA THR A 247 -27.79 -5.91 11.98
C THR A 247 -27.01 -6.47 10.79
N ALA A 248 -27.08 -5.81 9.62
CA ALA A 248 -26.35 -6.22 8.43
C ALA A 248 -24.82 -6.14 8.63
N VAL A 249 -24.35 -5.07 9.26
CA VAL A 249 -22.91 -4.90 9.56
C VAL A 249 -22.43 -5.92 10.57
N GLN A 250 -23.21 -6.22 11.62
CA GLN A 250 -22.87 -7.24 12.61
C GLN A 250 -22.85 -8.65 11.98
N ASN A 251 -23.80 -8.98 11.13
CA ASN A 251 -23.84 -10.23 10.38
C ASN A 251 -22.58 -10.37 9.49
N LEU A 252 -22.20 -9.30 8.80
CA LEU A 252 -20.96 -9.28 7.99
C LEU A 252 -19.73 -9.53 8.87
N ARG A 253 -19.61 -8.85 10.02
CA ARG A 253 -18.49 -9.04 10.96
C ARG A 253 -18.41 -10.48 11.46
N GLN A 254 -19.51 -11.04 11.88
CA GLN A 254 -19.59 -12.41 12.38
C GLN A 254 -19.20 -13.43 11.31
N ARG A 255 -19.82 -13.34 10.11
CA ARG A 255 -19.55 -14.29 9.01
C ARG A 255 -18.11 -14.16 8.48
N LYS A 256 -17.58 -12.93 8.39
CA LYS A 256 -16.19 -12.66 7.96
C LYS A 256 -15.16 -12.95 9.05
N ARG A 257 -15.59 -13.26 10.31
CA ARG A 257 -14.74 -13.45 11.48
C ARG A 257 -13.85 -12.25 11.76
N ARG A 258 -14.42 -11.04 11.66
CA ARG A 258 -13.72 -9.77 11.83
C ARG A 258 -14.42 -8.91 12.90
N PRO A 259 -14.26 -9.25 14.20
CA PRO A 259 -15.08 -8.66 15.26
C PRO A 259 -14.82 -7.16 15.48
N ALA A 260 -13.56 -6.72 15.50
CA ALA A 260 -13.21 -5.37 15.92
C ALA A 260 -12.54 -4.51 14.84
N LYS A 261 -11.75 -5.12 13.92
CA LYS A 261 -10.99 -4.36 12.91
C LYS A 261 -11.95 -3.46 12.08
N PRO A 262 -11.63 -2.14 11.87
CA PRO A 262 -12.50 -1.22 11.15
C PRO A 262 -12.88 -1.69 9.75
N LEU A 263 -14.08 -1.32 9.30
CA LEU A 263 -14.59 -1.55 7.95
C LEU A 263 -14.62 -0.22 7.19
N ALA A 264 -14.17 -0.22 5.94
CA ALA A 264 -14.24 0.94 5.09
C ALA A 264 -15.69 1.20 4.62
N VAL A 265 -16.03 2.47 4.45
CA VAL A 265 -17.34 2.94 4.02
C VAL A 265 -17.21 3.70 2.71
N MET A 266 -18.01 3.33 1.72
CA MET A 266 -18.12 4.03 0.45
C MET A 266 -19.34 4.93 0.49
N TYR A 267 -19.13 6.25 0.34
CA TYR A 267 -20.20 7.26 0.34
C TYR A 267 -20.62 7.61 -1.09
N PRO A 268 -21.88 7.95 -1.33
CA PRO A 268 -22.34 8.36 -2.66
C PRO A 268 -21.63 9.61 -3.20
N ASN A 269 -21.33 10.56 -2.32
CA ASN A 269 -20.72 11.85 -2.67
C ASN A 269 -20.00 12.46 -1.46
N LEU A 270 -19.24 13.53 -1.71
CA LEU A 270 -18.45 14.23 -0.71
C LEU A 270 -19.32 14.99 0.32
N GLU A 271 -20.50 15.49 -0.09
CA GLU A 271 -21.41 16.21 0.80
C GLU A 271 -21.88 15.30 1.94
N GLN A 272 -22.19 14.05 1.65
CA GLN A 272 -22.55 13.08 2.69
C GLN A 272 -21.36 12.71 3.59
N VAL A 273 -20.14 12.65 3.04
CA VAL A 273 -18.94 12.46 3.87
C VAL A 273 -18.77 13.59 4.89
N LYS A 274 -18.95 14.84 4.45
CA LYS A 274 -18.83 16.04 5.31
C LYS A 274 -19.92 16.12 6.40
N GLN A 275 -20.97 15.34 6.31
CA GLN A 275 -21.99 15.23 7.38
C GLN A 275 -21.51 14.37 8.56
N ASP A 276 -20.68 13.38 8.27
CA ASP A 276 -20.23 12.39 9.25
C ASP A 276 -18.74 12.55 9.66
N CYS A 277 -17.93 13.22 8.84
CA CYS A 277 -16.49 13.37 9.02
C CYS A 277 -15.99 14.80 8.83
N LEU A 278 -14.99 15.18 9.60
CA LEU A 278 -14.17 16.36 9.33
C LEU A 278 -13.30 16.05 8.09
N VAL A 279 -13.32 16.97 7.12
CA VAL A 279 -12.60 16.80 5.85
C VAL A 279 -11.78 18.06 5.57
N SER A 280 -10.46 17.95 5.56
CA SER A 280 -9.55 19.01 5.13
C SER A 280 -9.47 19.10 3.60
N GLU A 281 -8.92 20.19 3.07
CA GLU A 281 -8.72 20.36 1.63
C GLU A 281 -7.82 19.27 1.01
N LEU A 282 -6.81 18.79 1.73
CA LEU A 282 -5.94 17.71 1.27
C LEU A 282 -6.67 16.38 1.21
N GLU A 283 -7.49 16.08 2.23
CA GLU A 283 -8.30 14.86 2.26
C GLU A 283 -9.38 14.87 1.17
N GLU A 284 -9.99 16.02 0.89
CA GLU A 284 -10.95 16.18 -0.21
C GLU A 284 -10.28 15.92 -1.58
N LYS A 285 -9.07 16.46 -1.78
CA LYS A 285 -8.28 16.20 -3.00
C LYS A 285 -7.94 14.72 -3.14
N LEU A 286 -7.57 14.04 -2.06
CA LEU A 286 -7.27 12.60 -2.07
C LEU A 286 -8.51 11.76 -2.40
N LEU A 287 -9.65 12.02 -1.75
CA LEU A 287 -10.91 11.32 -2.01
C LEU A 287 -11.36 11.44 -3.47
N SER A 288 -11.13 12.61 -4.08
CA SER A 288 -11.51 12.92 -5.46
C SER A 288 -10.41 12.66 -6.49
N SER A 289 -9.25 12.16 -6.04
CA SER A 289 -8.10 11.89 -6.91
C SER A 289 -8.36 10.71 -7.85
N PRO A 290 -7.62 10.59 -8.97
CA PRO A 290 -7.67 9.42 -9.84
C PRO A 290 -7.29 8.11 -9.13
N ALA A 291 -6.51 8.16 -8.07
CA ALA A 291 -6.16 7.01 -7.24
C ALA A 291 -7.34 6.55 -6.36
N ALA A 292 -8.21 7.47 -5.94
CA ALA A 292 -9.41 7.24 -5.13
C ALA A 292 -9.18 6.25 -3.97
N PRO A 293 -8.22 6.50 -3.06
CA PRO A 293 -7.90 5.60 -1.96
C PRO A 293 -8.97 5.60 -0.88
N ILE A 294 -8.85 4.67 0.07
CA ILE A 294 -9.51 4.80 1.38
C ILE A 294 -8.74 5.85 2.18
N VAL A 295 -9.40 6.94 2.55
CA VAL A 295 -8.84 8.01 3.39
C VAL A 295 -9.34 7.84 4.82
N LEU A 296 -8.43 7.84 5.80
CA LEU A 296 -8.80 7.79 7.22
C LEU A 296 -9.18 9.18 7.70
N LEU A 297 -10.48 9.43 7.83
CA LEU A 297 -11.06 10.71 8.22
C LEU A 297 -11.51 10.71 9.67
N ARG A 298 -11.37 11.84 10.34
CA ARG A 298 -11.88 12.02 11.69
C ARG A 298 -13.40 12.19 11.68
N ARG A 299 -14.09 11.41 12.53
CA ARG A 299 -15.55 11.45 12.67
C ARG A 299 -16.03 12.69 13.42
N ILE A 300 -17.18 13.20 13.03
CA ILE A 300 -17.92 14.20 13.80
C ILE A 300 -18.74 13.48 14.86
N PHE A 301 -18.37 13.63 16.14
CA PHE A 301 -19.20 13.15 17.23
C PHE A 301 -20.21 14.24 17.56
N ASN A 302 -21.50 14.04 17.23
CA ASN A 302 -22.56 14.91 17.73
C ASN A 302 -22.62 14.76 19.25
N GLN A 303 -22.12 15.75 19.98
CA GLN A 303 -22.28 15.86 21.43
C GLN A 303 -23.76 16.16 21.77
N LEU A 304 -24.63 15.18 21.60
CA LEU A 304 -25.95 15.18 22.18
C LEU A 304 -25.98 14.23 23.36
N LYS A 305 -25.63 14.79 24.53
CA LYS A 305 -25.97 14.32 25.88
C LYS A 305 -25.67 12.85 26.20
N SER A 306 -24.55 12.60 26.83
CA SER A 306 -24.46 11.83 28.09
C SER A 306 -23.00 11.71 28.50
N ASP A 307 -22.76 11.57 29.80
CA ASP A 307 -21.47 11.41 30.45
C ASP A 307 -20.56 10.41 29.72
N PRO A 308 -19.21 10.61 29.77
CA PRO A 308 -18.27 9.66 29.18
C PRO A 308 -18.58 8.26 29.72
N PRO A 309 -18.70 7.25 28.84
CA PRO A 309 -18.91 5.90 29.33
C PRO A 309 -17.67 5.46 30.09
N HIS A 310 -17.84 5.21 31.37
CA HIS A 310 -16.88 4.43 32.12
C HIS A 310 -16.68 3.09 31.39
N PRO A 311 -15.43 2.60 31.20
CA PRO A 311 -15.19 1.30 30.62
C PRO A 311 -15.95 0.26 31.45
N PRO A 312 -16.71 -0.67 30.82
CA PRO A 312 -17.45 -1.66 31.55
C PRO A 312 -16.46 -2.58 32.31
N LEU A 313 -16.56 -2.60 33.62
CA LEU A 313 -15.88 -3.54 34.47
C LEU A 313 -16.32 -4.96 34.07
N LEU A 314 -15.44 -5.70 33.41
CA LEU A 314 -15.64 -7.13 33.11
C LEU A 314 -15.60 -7.93 34.41
N ARG A 315 -16.76 -8.12 35.06
CA ARG A 315 -16.93 -9.16 36.10
C ARG A 315 -16.80 -10.52 35.41
N GLY A 316 -15.87 -11.32 35.86
CA GLY A 316 -15.60 -12.66 35.38
C GLY A 316 -16.82 -13.57 35.48
N GLY A 317 -17.09 -14.35 34.46
CA GLY A 317 -18.04 -15.45 34.46
C GLY A 317 -18.45 -15.85 33.06
N GLU A 318 -18.00 -17.03 32.64
CA GLU A 318 -18.51 -17.91 31.60
C GLU A 318 -18.48 -17.49 30.12
N GLU A 319 -18.07 -18.45 29.29
CA GLU A 319 -17.96 -18.44 27.84
C GLU A 319 -19.30 -18.18 27.12
N ASN A 320 -19.70 -16.92 27.11
CA ASN A 320 -20.60 -16.39 26.09
C ASN A 320 -20.11 -14.96 25.82
N GLN A 321 -19.40 -14.78 24.70
CA GLN A 321 -19.00 -13.47 24.20
C GLN A 321 -20.25 -12.67 23.79
N THR A 322 -20.95 -12.11 24.77
CA THR A 322 -21.88 -11.02 24.53
C THR A 322 -21.04 -9.75 24.40
N PHE A 323 -20.93 -9.21 23.19
CA PHE A 323 -20.35 -7.91 22.93
C PHE A 323 -21.05 -6.85 23.81
N PRO A 324 -20.31 -5.85 24.36
CA PRO A 324 -20.92 -4.77 25.11
C PRO A 324 -21.98 -4.06 24.24
N PRO A 325 -23.06 -3.55 24.84
CA PRO A 325 -24.10 -2.85 24.10
C PRO A 325 -23.47 -1.61 23.46
N ILE A 326 -23.54 -1.54 22.12
CA ILE A 326 -23.06 -0.42 21.31
C ILE A 326 -23.92 0.78 21.67
N THR A 327 -23.30 1.82 22.23
CA THR A 327 -23.95 3.10 22.43
C THR A 327 -24.46 3.63 21.09
N LYS A 328 -25.71 4.09 21.04
CA LYS A 328 -26.37 4.65 19.87
C LYS A 328 -25.59 5.85 19.33
N GLY A 329 -24.65 5.61 18.47
CA GLY A 329 -23.82 6.66 17.87
C GLY A 329 -23.63 6.39 16.39
N GLY A 330 -24.42 7.02 15.54
CA GLY A 330 -24.25 7.17 14.10
C GLY A 330 -23.60 6.01 13.32
N LEU A 331 -23.43 6.23 12.03
CA LEU A 331 -22.88 5.26 11.06
C LEU A 331 -21.51 4.67 11.49
N GLY A 332 -20.66 5.44 12.15
CA GLY A 332 -19.36 4.99 12.61
C GLY A 332 -19.36 4.05 13.82
N GLY A 333 -20.42 4.01 14.64
CA GLY A 333 -20.48 3.16 15.83
C GLY A 333 -20.40 1.67 15.53
N VAL A 334 -20.90 1.25 14.39
CA VAL A 334 -20.92 -0.17 13.96
C VAL A 334 -19.78 -0.50 13.00
N THR A 335 -19.42 0.43 12.12
CA THR A 335 -18.37 0.23 11.10
C THR A 335 -16.97 0.40 11.67
N SER A 336 -16.81 1.22 12.71
CA SER A 336 -15.53 1.51 13.37
C SER A 336 -15.76 1.69 14.88
N PRO A 337 -16.10 0.63 15.64
CA PRO A 337 -16.37 0.75 17.06
C PRO A 337 -15.18 1.37 17.81
N GLU A 338 -15.47 2.33 18.69
CA GLU A 338 -14.46 2.99 19.55
C GLU A 338 -13.31 3.69 18.81
N ASN A 339 -13.36 3.78 17.48
CA ASN A 339 -12.34 4.43 16.67
C ASN A 339 -12.83 5.82 16.24
N PRO A 340 -12.11 6.91 16.56
CA PRO A 340 -12.45 8.26 16.11
C PRO A 340 -12.28 8.48 14.62
N TYR A 341 -11.65 7.53 13.91
CA TYR A 341 -11.45 7.59 12.48
C TYR A 341 -12.35 6.60 11.74
N LEU A 342 -12.79 7.01 10.56
CA LEU A 342 -13.51 6.20 9.61
C LEU A 342 -12.71 6.10 8.32
N GLY A 343 -12.53 4.89 7.80
CA GLY A 343 -11.97 4.68 6.46
C GLY A 343 -13.04 4.99 5.42
N VAL A 344 -12.87 6.07 4.68
CA VAL A 344 -13.84 6.59 3.71
C VAL A 344 -13.28 6.50 2.30
N MET A 345 -14.13 6.12 1.34
CA MET A 345 -13.84 6.21 -0.08
C MET A 345 -15.06 6.68 -0.86
N LEU A 346 -14.82 7.26 -2.02
CA LEU A 346 -15.85 7.58 -3.01
C LEU A 346 -15.95 6.48 -4.07
N PRO A 347 -17.05 6.42 -4.85
CA PRO A 347 -17.16 5.51 -6.00
C PRO A 347 -16.03 5.76 -6.98
N TYR A 348 -15.37 4.70 -7.44
CA TYR A 348 -14.24 4.82 -8.36
C TYR A 348 -14.40 4.00 -9.65
N THR A 349 -15.47 3.19 -9.74
CA THR A 349 -15.83 2.50 -10.99
C THR A 349 -17.24 2.88 -11.41
N PRO A 350 -17.60 2.78 -12.71
CA PRO A 350 -18.97 3.04 -13.16
C PRO A 350 -20.00 2.19 -12.42
N ILE A 351 -19.68 0.93 -12.09
CA ILE A 351 -20.58 0.06 -11.34
C ILE A 351 -20.88 0.60 -9.93
N HIS A 352 -19.86 1.14 -9.23
CA HIS A 352 -20.04 1.76 -7.92
C HIS A 352 -20.91 3.03 -8.00
N HIS A 353 -20.63 3.89 -9.00
CA HIS A 353 -21.41 5.10 -9.23
C HIS A 353 -22.90 4.78 -9.52
N LEU A 354 -23.16 3.82 -10.41
CA LEU A 354 -24.52 3.41 -10.75
C LEU A 354 -25.26 2.77 -9.56
N LEU A 355 -24.56 1.95 -8.77
CA LEU A 355 -25.12 1.31 -7.58
C LEU A 355 -25.45 2.35 -6.51
N LEU A 356 -24.52 3.25 -6.18
CA LEU A 356 -24.71 4.28 -5.16
C LEU A 356 -25.70 5.36 -5.58
N ALA A 357 -25.84 5.65 -6.88
CA ALA A 357 -26.90 6.52 -7.38
C ALA A 357 -28.29 5.94 -7.14
N GLN A 358 -28.45 4.61 -7.22
CA GLN A 358 -29.71 3.95 -6.86
C GLN A 358 -29.95 3.87 -5.35
N LEU A 359 -28.88 3.63 -4.56
CA LEU A 359 -28.98 3.47 -3.11
C LEU A 359 -29.17 4.80 -2.40
N ASN A 360 -28.40 5.83 -2.79
CA ASN A 360 -28.35 7.17 -2.21
C ASN A 360 -28.04 7.19 -0.68
N PHE A 361 -27.27 6.21 -0.23
CA PHE A 361 -26.77 6.12 1.14
C PHE A 361 -25.41 5.39 1.18
N PRO A 362 -24.62 5.60 2.25
CA PRO A 362 -23.32 4.97 2.37
C PRO A 362 -23.41 3.46 2.60
N ILE A 363 -22.46 2.72 2.03
CA ILE A 363 -22.34 1.27 2.13
C ILE A 363 -21.00 0.88 2.77
N VAL A 364 -20.96 -0.18 3.56
CA VAL A 364 -19.71 -0.87 3.85
C VAL A 364 -19.21 -1.48 2.56
N ALA A 365 -17.94 -1.28 2.23
CA ALA A 365 -17.26 -1.98 1.15
C ALA A 365 -15.91 -2.49 1.68
N THR A 366 -15.84 -3.78 1.99
CA THR A 366 -14.63 -4.44 2.48
C THR A 366 -14.18 -5.52 1.53
N SER A 367 -12.88 -5.88 1.54
CA SER A 367 -12.31 -6.89 0.67
C SER A 367 -13.09 -8.23 0.70
N GLY A 368 -13.28 -8.85 -0.45
CA GLY A 368 -13.95 -10.14 -0.62
C GLY A 368 -13.02 -11.31 -0.31
N ASN A 369 -12.77 -11.55 0.97
CA ASN A 369 -11.91 -12.62 1.49
C ASN A 369 -12.29 -12.96 2.94
N PHE A 370 -11.78 -14.05 3.48
CA PHE A 370 -11.63 -14.20 4.92
C PHE A 370 -10.43 -13.35 5.42
N ALA A 371 -10.35 -13.16 6.75
CA ALA A 371 -9.24 -12.42 7.33
C ALA A 371 -7.90 -13.09 6.97
N ASN A 372 -6.90 -12.27 6.62
CA ASN A 372 -5.53 -12.68 6.24
C ASN A 372 -5.42 -13.53 4.96
N GLU A 373 -6.49 -13.66 4.16
CA GLU A 373 -6.43 -14.26 2.83
C GLU A 373 -6.33 -13.18 1.75
N PRO A 374 -5.81 -13.52 0.54
CA PRO A 374 -5.88 -12.63 -0.61
C PRO A 374 -7.34 -12.42 -1.07
N ILE A 375 -7.61 -11.24 -1.64
CA ILE A 375 -8.92 -10.90 -2.21
C ILE A 375 -9.26 -11.83 -3.37
N CYS A 376 -10.50 -12.33 -3.42
CA CYS A 376 -10.99 -13.15 -4.54
C CYS A 376 -11.07 -12.32 -5.83
N ILE A 377 -10.70 -12.92 -6.96
CA ILE A 377 -10.76 -12.29 -8.29
C ILE A 377 -11.55 -13.13 -9.31
N ASP A 378 -11.72 -14.41 -9.08
CA ASP A 378 -12.38 -15.36 -9.98
C ASP A 378 -13.82 -15.65 -9.52
N GLU A 379 -14.74 -15.78 -10.48
CA GLU A 379 -16.18 -15.95 -10.22
C GLU A 379 -16.53 -17.33 -9.66
N ALA A 380 -15.85 -18.39 -10.10
CA ALA A 380 -16.09 -19.75 -9.59
C ALA A 380 -15.48 -19.93 -8.20
N GLU A 381 -14.29 -19.34 -7.98
CA GLU A 381 -13.61 -19.35 -6.70
C GLU A 381 -14.43 -18.61 -5.63
N VAL A 382 -14.98 -17.44 -5.96
CA VAL A 382 -15.71 -16.60 -4.98
C VAL A 382 -16.93 -17.30 -4.43
N VAL A 383 -17.69 -18.01 -5.26
CA VAL A 383 -18.86 -18.80 -4.81
C VAL A 383 -18.42 -19.88 -3.82
N THR A 384 -17.32 -20.57 -4.09
CA THR A 384 -16.81 -21.60 -3.19
C THR A 384 -16.29 -21.02 -1.86
N ARG A 385 -15.54 -19.93 -1.92
CA ARG A 385 -14.89 -19.35 -0.73
C ARG A 385 -15.82 -18.48 0.12
N LEU A 386 -16.73 -17.72 -0.50
CA LEU A 386 -17.52 -16.71 0.18
C LEU A 386 -19.02 -17.03 0.33
N ASN A 387 -19.49 -18.21 -0.05
CA ASN A 387 -20.90 -18.63 0.07
C ASN A 387 -21.43 -18.68 1.51
N THR A 388 -20.53 -18.75 2.50
CA THR A 388 -20.86 -18.67 3.93
C THR A 388 -20.94 -17.24 4.44
N ILE A 389 -20.40 -16.26 3.67
CA ILE A 389 -20.39 -14.84 4.03
C ILE A 389 -21.45 -14.09 3.24
N ALA A 390 -21.39 -14.15 1.90
CA ALA A 390 -22.27 -13.44 1.01
C ALA A 390 -23.57 -14.22 0.75
N ASP A 391 -24.69 -13.50 0.64
CA ASP A 391 -25.98 -14.05 0.28
C ASP A 391 -26.18 -14.10 -1.24
N PHE A 392 -25.56 -13.13 -1.97
CA PHE A 392 -25.60 -13.00 -3.42
C PHE A 392 -24.27 -12.49 -3.97
N PHE A 393 -24.06 -12.71 -5.29
CA PHE A 393 -22.85 -12.33 -6.00
C PHE A 393 -23.19 -11.53 -7.26
N LEU A 394 -22.76 -10.27 -7.31
CA LEU A 394 -22.82 -9.46 -8.54
C LEU A 394 -21.47 -9.58 -9.25
N VAL A 395 -21.47 -10.35 -10.33
CA VAL A 395 -20.28 -10.73 -11.08
C VAL A 395 -20.25 -10.11 -12.48
N HIS A 396 -19.11 -10.14 -13.12
CA HIS A 396 -18.94 -9.77 -14.52
C HIS A 396 -17.85 -10.63 -15.17
N ASN A 397 -17.95 -10.83 -16.49
CA ASN A 397 -17.08 -11.68 -17.26
C ASN A 397 -15.77 -11.02 -17.73
N ARG A 398 -15.40 -9.81 -17.26
CA ARG A 398 -14.06 -9.25 -17.47
C ARG A 398 -13.08 -9.90 -16.50
N PRO A 399 -12.07 -10.65 -17.00
CA PRO A 399 -11.10 -11.28 -16.11
C PRO A 399 -10.22 -10.24 -15.42
N ILE A 400 -9.90 -10.48 -14.15
CA ILE A 400 -8.90 -9.76 -13.36
C ILE A 400 -7.64 -10.60 -13.37
N VAL A 401 -6.50 -10.02 -13.73
CA VAL A 401 -5.21 -10.74 -13.79
C VAL A 401 -4.56 -10.85 -12.43
N ARG A 402 -4.70 -9.79 -11.59
CA ARG A 402 -4.01 -9.69 -10.30
C ARG A 402 -4.97 -9.28 -9.20
N PRO A 403 -4.90 -9.91 -8.03
CA PRO A 403 -5.62 -9.43 -6.86
C PRO A 403 -5.00 -8.09 -6.40
N ILE A 404 -5.83 -7.05 -6.32
CA ILE A 404 -5.41 -5.70 -5.91
C ILE A 404 -6.43 -5.17 -4.90
N ASP A 405 -6.01 -5.04 -3.64
CA ASP A 405 -6.83 -4.44 -2.57
C ASP A 405 -6.88 -2.90 -2.72
N ASP A 406 -7.69 -2.22 -1.93
CA ASP A 406 -7.73 -0.76 -1.91
C ASP A 406 -6.56 -0.19 -1.11
N SER A 407 -5.96 0.90 -1.60
CA SER A 407 -4.95 1.66 -0.86
C SER A 407 -5.58 2.38 0.32
N ILE A 408 -4.80 2.55 1.39
CA ILE A 408 -5.20 3.29 2.58
C ILE A 408 -4.22 4.43 2.78
N VAL A 409 -4.75 5.64 2.95
CA VAL A 409 -3.95 6.85 3.18
C VAL A 409 -4.50 7.64 4.38
N ARG A 410 -3.63 8.41 5.01
CA ARG A 410 -3.97 9.36 6.08
C ARG A 410 -3.16 10.64 5.86
N ILE A 411 -3.75 11.78 6.16
CA ILE A 411 -2.99 13.04 6.27
C ILE A 411 -2.38 13.10 7.66
N ILE A 412 -1.04 13.18 7.72
CA ILE A 412 -0.26 13.30 8.95
C ILE A 412 0.72 14.45 8.77
N ALA A 413 0.77 15.39 9.71
CA ALA A 413 1.61 16.58 9.64
C ALA A 413 1.47 17.36 8.30
N ASN A 414 0.23 17.49 7.81
CA ASN A 414 -0.11 18.12 6.53
C ASN A 414 0.51 17.46 5.29
N GLN A 415 0.86 16.18 5.37
CA GLN A 415 1.39 15.39 4.26
C GLN A 415 0.59 14.11 4.07
N GLU A 416 0.48 13.67 2.82
CA GLU A 416 -0.07 12.37 2.49
C GLU A 416 0.86 11.25 2.98
N MET A 417 0.32 10.34 3.78
CA MET A 417 1.01 9.11 4.17
C MET A 417 0.25 7.89 3.67
N VAL A 418 0.88 7.11 2.81
CA VAL A 418 0.35 5.85 2.29
C VAL A 418 0.59 4.74 3.30
N LEU A 419 -0.47 4.30 4.00
CA LEU A 419 -0.41 3.23 4.99
C LEU A 419 -0.50 1.84 4.37
N ARG A 420 -1.16 1.73 3.22
CA ARG A 420 -1.23 0.53 2.38
C ARG A 420 -1.14 0.93 0.93
N ARG A 421 -0.13 0.41 0.22
CA ARG A 421 0.09 0.67 -1.20
C ARG A 421 -0.53 -0.44 -2.04
N ALA A 422 -1.61 -0.13 -2.75
CA ALA A 422 -2.36 -1.08 -3.59
C ALA A 422 -3.02 -0.36 -4.78
N ARG A 423 -4.31 -0.51 -5.03
CA ARG A 423 -5.03 0.14 -6.14
C ARG A 423 -4.83 1.67 -6.14
N GLY A 424 -4.58 2.23 -7.31
CA GLY A 424 -4.34 3.66 -7.53
C GLY A 424 -2.88 4.09 -7.33
N TYR A 425 -2.05 3.28 -6.64
CA TYR A 425 -0.64 3.56 -6.39
C TYR A 425 0.29 2.50 -6.99
N ALA A 426 -0.01 1.21 -6.81
CA ALA A 426 0.77 0.14 -7.41
C ALA A 426 0.42 -0.05 -8.88
N PRO A 427 1.38 -0.30 -9.77
CA PRO A 427 2.79 -0.57 -9.56
C PRO A 427 3.72 0.62 -9.89
N LEU A 428 3.29 1.86 -9.63
CA LEU A 428 4.16 3.02 -9.94
C LEU A 428 5.55 2.83 -9.33
N PRO A 429 6.63 3.13 -10.05
CA PRO A 429 7.97 3.02 -9.50
C PRO A 429 8.28 4.14 -8.52
N ILE A 430 9.27 3.89 -7.66
CA ILE A 430 9.95 4.88 -6.83
C ILE A 430 11.30 5.15 -7.46
N SER A 431 11.67 6.42 -7.62
CA SER A 431 13.02 6.82 -8.03
C SER A 431 13.97 6.60 -6.88
N LEU A 432 15.08 5.91 -7.12
CA LEU A 432 16.10 5.67 -6.13
C LEU A 432 17.18 6.79 -6.21
N PRO A 433 17.74 7.24 -5.06
CA PRO A 433 18.75 8.30 -5.05
C PRO A 433 20.03 7.90 -5.79
N ASP A 434 20.58 8.81 -6.60
CA ASP A 434 21.84 8.59 -7.34
C ASP A 434 23.05 8.42 -6.41
N SER A 435 23.02 9.02 -5.22
CA SER A 435 24.15 9.09 -4.29
C SER A 435 24.45 7.80 -3.52
N ILE A 436 23.53 6.84 -3.48
CA ILE A 436 23.75 5.55 -2.77
C ILE A 436 24.68 4.63 -3.60
N GLY A 437 24.89 4.92 -4.88
CA GLY A 437 25.65 4.07 -5.81
C GLY A 437 27.08 4.53 -6.14
N ALA A 438 27.44 5.79 -5.92
CA ALA A 438 28.72 6.34 -6.42
C ALA A 438 29.93 6.04 -5.52
N ASN A 439 29.74 5.89 -4.21
CA ASN A 439 30.79 5.49 -3.29
C ASN A 439 30.40 4.16 -2.64
N ARG A 440 30.92 3.06 -3.17
CA ARG A 440 30.81 1.74 -2.52
C ARG A 440 31.18 1.88 -1.06
N PRO A 441 30.31 1.53 -0.09
CA PRO A 441 30.80 1.29 1.26
C PRO A 441 31.85 0.18 1.14
N PRO A 442 33.07 0.37 1.70
CA PRO A 442 34.21 -0.53 1.44
C PRO A 442 34.04 -1.94 1.98
N SER A 443 32.87 -2.33 2.46
CA SER A 443 32.70 -3.65 3.04
C SER A 443 31.26 -4.11 3.20
N TYR A 444 30.44 -4.12 2.15
CA TYR A 444 29.60 -5.28 2.00
C TYR A 444 30.53 -6.41 1.49
N GLN A 445 31.29 -6.98 2.38
CA GLN A 445 31.83 -8.31 2.14
C GLN A 445 30.62 -9.26 2.28
N THR A 446 29.78 -9.27 1.22
CA THR A 446 29.10 -10.52 0.88
C THR A 446 30.22 -11.56 0.88
N ASN A 447 29.97 -12.74 1.46
CA ASN A 447 30.75 -13.93 1.19
C ASN A 447 30.56 -14.35 -0.31
N LEU A 448 30.64 -13.40 -1.21
CA LEU A 448 30.92 -13.57 -2.60
C LEU A 448 32.39 -14.02 -2.63
N SER A 449 32.60 -15.34 -2.62
CA SER A 449 33.85 -15.94 -3.09
C SER A 449 34.00 -15.55 -4.56
N LEU A 450 34.37 -14.28 -4.79
CA LEU A 450 34.85 -13.79 -6.07
C LEU A 450 36.12 -14.55 -6.35
N SER A 451 36.09 -15.44 -7.35
CA SER A 451 37.29 -16.03 -7.93
C SER A 451 38.34 -14.93 -8.09
N GLN A 452 39.57 -15.28 -7.71
CA GLN A 452 40.79 -14.45 -7.76
C GLN A 452 41.18 -14.07 -9.21
N SER A 453 40.36 -13.35 -9.94
CA SER A 453 40.73 -12.68 -11.19
C SER A 453 40.25 -11.26 -11.14
N GLY A 454 41.20 -10.35 -10.91
CA GLY A 454 41.01 -8.93 -10.62
C GLY A 454 40.59 -8.06 -11.80
N ASP A 455 39.55 -8.44 -12.56
CA ASP A 455 38.94 -7.59 -13.57
C ASP A 455 37.43 -7.62 -13.38
N LEU A 456 36.91 -6.65 -12.63
CA LEU A 456 35.50 -6.35 -12.51
C LEU A 456 35.09 -5.34 -13.61
N SER A 457 35.13 -5.74 -14.86
CA SER A 457 34.30 -5.11 -15.88
C SER A 457 32.87 -5.66 -15.72
N ILE A 458 32.05 -5.01 -14.86
CA ILE A 458 30.63 -5.35 -14.74
C ILE A 458 29.91 -4.73 -15.94
N GLU A 459 29.96 -5.42 -17.08
CA GLU A 459 29.22 -5.08 -18.30
C GLU A 459 27.73 -5.44 -18.23
N LYS A 460 27.25 -6.06 -17.14
CA LYS A 460 25.87 -6.52 -17.04
C LYS A 460 25.04 -5.68 -16.09
N PRO A 461 23.78 -5.35 -16.46
CA PRO A 461 22.86 -4.64 -15.59
C PRO A 461 22.62 -5.43 -14.30
N ILE A 462 22.58 -4.73 -13.17
CA ILE A 462 22.17 -5.31 -11.89
C ILE A 462 20.65 -5.39 -11.86
N LYS A 463 20.13 -6.60 -11.60
CA LYS A 463 18.68 -6.88 -11.50
C LYS A 463 18.37 -7.46 -10.13
N ILE A 464 17.71 -6.68 -9.30
CA ILE A 464 17.45 -7.01 -7.91
C ILE A 464 15.99 -7.42 -7.73
N LEU A 465 15.75 -8.59 -7.10
CA LEU A 465 14.46 -9.01 -6.57
C LEU A 465 14.50 -8.88 -5.04
N ALA A 466 13.72 -7.96 -4.49
CA ALA A 466 13.55 -7.80 -3.05
C ALA A 466 12.22 -8.40 -2.60
N LEU A 467 12.26 -9.33 -1.63
CA LEU A 467 11.12 -10.17 -1.25
C LEU A 467 10.36 -9.67 -0.01
N GLY A 468 10.79 -8.55 0.58
CA GLY A 468 10.11 -7.91 1.70
C GLY A 468 10.05 -8.75 2.98
N GLY A 469 9.20 -8.32 3.92
CA GLY A 469 8.96 -8.98 5.20
C GLY A 469 7.87 -10.06 5.13
N HIS A 470 7.53 -10.64 6.28
CA HIS A 470 6.53 -11.70 6.42
C HIS A 470 5.10 -11.14 6.56
N LEU A 471 4.94 -10.04 7.29
CA LEU A 471 3.67 -9.36 7.49
C LEU A 471 3.53 -8.16 6.56
N LYS A 472 2.31 -7.89 6.10
CA LYS A 472 2.01 -6.78 5.16
C LYS A 472 2.95 -6.79 3.94
N SER A 473 3.27 -7.99 3.45
CA SER A 473 4.29 -8.23 2.44
C SER A 473 4.00 -7.50 1.13
N THR A 474 5.07 -6.98 0.53
CA THR A 474 5.17 -6.51 -0.85
C THR A 474 6.50 -6.98 -1.41
N ILE A 475 6.63 -7.05 -2.73
CA ILE A 475 7.91 -7.29 -3.38
C ILE A 475 8.33 -6.08 -4.20
N ALA A 476 9.62 -5.96 -4.46
CA ALA A 476 10.14 -4.96 -5.38
C ALA A 476 11.10 -5.57 -6.38
N ILE A 477 11.08 -5.07 -7.61
CA ILE A 477 12.10 -5.31 -8.62
C ILE A 477 12.81 -4.01 -8.94
N ALA A 478 14.14 -4.05 -9.08
CA ALA A 478 14.94 -2.89 -9.41
C ALA A 478 15.96 -3.22 -10.49
N PHE A 479 16.24 -2.21 -11.31
CA PHE A 479 17.24 -2.27 -12.37
C PHE A 479 18.31 -1.23 -12.08
N GLY A 480 19.57 -1.64 -12.07
CA GLY A 480 20.73 -0.77 -11.87
C GLY A 480 21.83 -1.05 -12.88
N TRP A 481 22.74 -0.09 -13.06
CA TRP A 481 23.94 -0.22 -13.88
C TRP A 481 25.17 0.01 -13.01
N ALA A 482 26.26 -0.65 -13.34
CA ALA A 482 27.47 -0.61 -12.53
C ALA A 482 28.36 0.61 -12.78
N GLU A 483 28.04 1.46 -13.74
CA GLU A 483 28.82 2.67 -14.05
C GLU A 483 28.08 3.97 -13.71
N PRO A 484 28.81 5.05 -13.35
CA PRO A 484 28.24 6.30 -12.84
C PRO A 484 27.71 7.21 -13.95
N ILE A 485 26.93 6.69 -14.88
CA ILE A 485 26.25 7.50 -15.89
C ILE A 485 24.82 7.66 -15.44
N ALA A 486 24.40 8.91 -15.23
CA ALA A 486 23.07 9.41 -14.83
C ALA A 486 21.89 8.57 -15.35
N PHE A 487 21.50 7.53 -14.61
CA PHE A 487 20.28 6.78 -14.88
C PHE A 487 19.35 6.91 -13.69
N ASN A 488 18.10 7.30 -13.96
CA ASN A 488 16.98 7.18 -13.04
C ASN A 488 16.81 5.71 -12.61
N GLN A 489 17.50 5.33 -11.55
CA GLN A 489 17.29 4.02 -10.93
C GLN A 489 15.87 3.96 -10.41
N LYS A 490 15.11 2.94 -10.78
CA LYS A 490 13.72 2.75 -10.39
C LYS A 490 13.53 1.44 -9.68
N ALA A 491 12.79 1.50 -8.57
CA ALA A 491 12.25 0.32 -7.92
C ALA A 491 10.74 0.23 -8.21
N PHE A 492 10.30 -0.85 -8.82
CA PHE A 492 8.89 -1.15 -9.07
C PHE A 492 8.35 -1.99 -7.91
N LEU A 493 7.45 -1.42 -7.13
CA LEU A 493 6.84 -2.10 -5.99
C LEU A 493 5.54 -2.76 -6.43
N SER A 494 5.32 -3.99 -5.99
CA SER A 494 4.04 -4.67 -6.16
C SER A 494 2.93 -3.98 -5.34
N GLN A 495 1.69 -4.39 -5.60
CA GLN A 495 0.60 -4.14 -4.66
C GLN A 495 0.86 -4.88 -3.34
N HIS A 496 0.21 -4.41 -2.27
CA HIS A 496 0.14 -5.10 -1.00
C HIS A 496 -0.38 -6.54 -1.20
N ILE A 497 0.37 -7.51 -0.69
CA ILE A 497 0.06 -8.94 -0.77
C ILE A 497 -0.64 -9.39 0.52
N GLY A 498 -0.15 -8.91 1.66
CA GLY A 498 -0.67 -9.23 3.00
C GLY A 498 0.27 -10.10 3.81
N ASP A 499 -0.28 -10.76 4.83
CA ASP A 499 0.47 -11.58 5.78
C ASP A 499 0.68 -12.99 5.22
N LEU A 500 1.94 -13.44 5.19
CA LEU A 500 2.33 -14.74 4.58
C LEU A 500 2.11 -15.90 5.56
N GLU A 501 0.95 -15.95 6.21
CA GLU A 501 0.62 -16.90 7.28
C GLU A 501 -0.20 -18.12 6.81
N ASN A 502 -0.71 -18.10 5.58
CA ASN A 502 -1.58 -19.17 5.08
C ASN A 502 -1.24 -19.55 3.62
N PRO A 503 -1.61 -20.76 3.17
CA PRO A 503 -1.26 -21.24 1.84
C PRO A 503 -1.72 -20.37 0.68
N LEU A 504 -2.87 -19.70 0.80
CA LEU A 504 -3.39 -18.82 -0.27
C LEU A 504 -2.55 -17.55 -0.39
N ALA A 505 -2.13 -16.96 0.74
CA ALA A 505 -1.24 -15.80 0.74
C ALA A 505 0.15 -16.15 0.17
N LEU A 506 0.66 -17.35 0.48
CA LEU A 506 1.91 -17.86 -0.08
C LEU A 506 1.82 -18.05 -1.61
N ALA A 507 0.72 -18.62 -2.08
CA ALA A 507 0.47 -18.77 -3.52
C ALA A 507 0.36 -17.41 -4.21
N ALA A 508 -0.36 -16.45 -3.61
CA ALA A 508 -0.47 -15.10 -4.15
C ALA A 508 0.90 -14.38 -4.18
N PHE A 509 1.74 -14.57 -3.17
CA PHE A 509 3.11 -14.02 -3.14
C PHE A 509 3.94 -14.54 -4.33
N GLN A 510 3.92 -15.84 -4.58
CA GLN A 510 4.62 -16.44 -5.73
C GLN A 510 4.06 -15.95 -7.06
N GLU A 511 2.73 -15.84 -7.17
CA GLU A 511 2.07 -15.36 -8.39
C GLU A 511 2.41 -13.89 -8.68
N VAL A 512 2.52 -13.05 -7.67
CA VAL A 512 2.93 -11.63 -7.83
C VAL A 512 4.37 -11.55 -8.34
N ILE A 513 5.29 -12.37 -7.82
CA ILE A 513 6.68 -12.46 -8.32
C ILE A 513 6.68 -12.86 -9.79
N ASN A 514 5.98 -13.95 -10.15
CA ASN A 514 5.89 -14.44 -11.52
C ASN A 514 5.28 -13.39 -12.45
N SER A 515 4.20 -12.76 -12.01
CA SER A 515 3.49 -11.75 -12.80
C SER A 515 4.36 -10.53 -13.11
N LEU A 516 5.08 -9.96 -12.12
CA LEU A 516 5.99 -8.84 -12.36
C LEU A 516 7.19 -9.27 -13.21
N SER A 517 7.74 -10.45 -12.96
CA SER A 517 8.86 -10.99 -13.76
C SER A 517 8.47 -11.16 -15.23
N ASN A 518 7.28 -11.67 -15.51
CA ASN A 518 6.79 -11.86 -16.88
C ASN A 518 6.55 -10.52 -17.58
N ILE A 519 5.87 -9.55 -16.92
CA ILE A 519 5.59 -8.25 -17.52
C ILE A 519 6.86 -7.51 -17.92
N TYR A 520 7.87 -7.52 -17.05
CA TYR A 520 9.11 -6.77 -17.25
C TYR A 520 10.22 -7.61 -17.90
N ASP A 521 9.96 -8.87 -18.28
CA ASP A 521 10.98 -9.84 -18.75
C ASP A 521 12.18 -9.83 -17.81
N PHE A 522 11.86 -9.95 -16.52
CA PHE A 522 12.79 -9.75 -15.44
C PHE A 522 13.31 -11.09 -14.91
N GLN A 523 14.61 -11.28 -14.98
CA GLN A 523 15.31 -12.36 -14.30
C GLN A 523 16.30 -11.73 -13.33
N PRO A 524 16.17 -11.96 -12.01
CA PRO A 524 17.09 -11.38 -11.04
C PRO A 524 18.48 -11.96 -11.20
N ASN A 525 19.49 -11.16 -10.88
CA ASN A 525 20.85 -11.65 -10.65
C ASN A 525 21.30 -11.41 -9.20
N ILE A 526 20.47 -10.75 -8.39
CA ILE A 526 20.64 -10.59 -6.95
C ILE A 526 19.27 -10.72 -6.28
N ILE A 527 19.20 -11.46 -5.17
CA ILE A 527 18.01 -11.56 -4.32
C ILE A 527 18.28 -10.82 -3.02
N VAL A 528 17.29 -10.03 -2.57
CA VAL A 528 17.32 -9.31 -1.28
C VAL A 528 16.18 -9.81 -0.42
N CYS A 529 16.45 -10.13 0.85
CA CYS A 529 15.44 -10.57 1.81
C CYS A 529 15.69 -10.01 3.20
N ASP A 530 14.71 -10.15 4.09
CA ASP A 530 14.84 -9.88 5.51
C ASP A 530 15.87 -10.85 6.16
N ASP A 531 16.46 -10.42 7.26
CA ASP A 531 17.45 -11.22 8.00
C ASP A 531 16.79 -12.26 8.94
N HIS A 532 15.47 -12.18 9.14
CA HIS A 532 14.74 -13.13 9.99
C HIS A 532 14.69 -14.53 9.37
N PRO A 533 15.28 -15.58 10.03
CA PRO A 533 15.44 -16.91 9.40
C PRO A 533 14.12 -17.65 9.19
N ASP A 534 13.11 -17.39 10.03
CA ASP A 534 11.84 -18.11 10.00
C ASP A 534 10.78 -17.44 9.12
N TYR A 535 11.07 -16.29 8.52
CA TYR A 535 10.14 -15.68 7.59
C TYR A 535 10.03 -16.51 6.32
N TYR A 536 8.80 -16.74 5.86
CA TYR A 536 8.57 -17.45 4.60
C TYR A 536 9.26 -16.76 3.42
N SER A 537 9.22 -15.41 3.37
CA SER A 537 9.90 -14.63 2.34
C SER A 537 11.42 -14.90 2.32
N THR A 538 12.05 -15.04 3.50
CA THR A 538 13.47 -15.37 3.64
C THR A 538 13.76 -16.78 3.19
N GLN A 539 12.97 -17.76 3.65
CA GLN A 539 13.12 -19.16 3.23
C GLN A 539 12.91 -19.35 1.73
N PHE A 540 11.95 -18.62 1.15
CA PHE A 540 11.73 -18.59 -0.29
C PHE A 540 12.93 -17.99 -1.04
N ALA A 541 13.52 -16.90 -0.51
CA ALA A 541 14.74 -16.30 -1.06
C ALA A 541 15.91 -17.27 -1.07
N GLU A 542 16.11 -18.01 0.02
CA GLU A 542 17.18 -19.01 0.14
C GLU A 542 17.01 -20.15 -0.86
N ASN A 543 15.78 -20.67 -0.98
CA ASN A 543 15.47 -21.72 -1.93
C ASN A 543 15.71 -21.27 -3.39
N LEU A 544 15.25 -20.05 -3.74
CA LEU A 544 15.43 -19.48 -5.06
C LEU A 544 16.92 -19.22 -5.38
N SER A 545 17.69 -18.73 -4.39
CA SER A 545 19.12 -18.52 -4.46
C SER A 545 19.86 -19.84 -4.72
N GLN A 546 19.55 -20.91 -3.96
CA GLN A 546 20.18 -22.23 -4.11
C GLN A 546 19.89 -22.86 -5.47
N GLN A 547 18.63 -22.79 -5.93
CA GLN A 547 18.21 -23.38 -7.20
C GLN A 547 18.87 -22.73 -8.42
N ASN A 548 19.08 -21.41 -8.38
CA ASN A 548 19.54 -20.62 -9.51
C ASN A 548 20.97 -20.07 -9.34
N GLN A 549 21.60 -20.32 -8.20
CA GLN A 549 22.93 -19.80 -7.83
C GLN A 549 22.98 -18.26 -7.82
N TYR A 550 21.87 -17.60 -7.45
CA TYR A 550 21.83 -16.16 -7.31
C TYR A 550 22.45 -15.72 -5.97
N PRO A 551 23.29 -14.68 -5.96
CA PRO A 551 23.73 -14.04 -4.72
C PRO A 551 22.52 -13.59 -3.90
N ILE A 552 22.58 -13.80 -2.58
CA ILE A 552 21.57 -13.36 -1.64
C ILE A 552 22.14 -12.27 -0.72
N VAL A 553 21.41 -11.19 -0.55
CA VAL A 553 21.70 -10.10 0.37
C VAL A 553 20.64 -10.08 1.45
N ARG A 554 21.06 -10.23 2.70
CA ARG A 554 20.17 -10.11 3.85
C ARG A 554 20.22 -8.70 4.39
N VAL A 555 19.06 -8.13 4.69
CA VAL A 555 18.94 -6.76 5.22
C VAL A 555 18.25 -6.82 6.58
N GLN A 556 18.88 -6.23 7.58
CA GLN A 556 18.30 -6.14 8.90
C GLN A 556 16.99 -5.33 8.84
N HIS A 557 15.95 -5.82 9.49
CA HIS A 557 14.56 -5.34 9.39
C HIS A 557 14.42 -3.81 9.58
N HIS A 558 14.96 -3.27 10.66
CA HIS A 558 14.85 -1.84 10.98
C HIS A 558 15.69 -0.94 10.06
N LEU A 559 16.79 -1.47 9.52
CA LEU A 559 17.53 -0.79 8.46
C LEU A 559 16.72 -0.73 7.17
N ALA A 560 15.95 -1.78 6.85
CA ALA A 560 15.05 -1.76 5.70
C ALA A 560 13.98 -0.66 5.85
N HIS A 561 13.42 -0.45 7.04
CA HIS A 561 12.52 0.67 7.33
C HIS A 561 13.19 2.04 7.10
N VAL A 562 14.39 2.24 7.62
CA VAL A 562 15.14 3.50 7.42
C VAL A 562 15.44 3.74 5.95
N PHE A 563 15.92 2.72 5.22
CA PHE A 563 16.22 2.84 3.79
C PHE A 563 14.98 3.06 2.93
N ALA A 564 13.83 2.50 3.30
CA ALA A 564 12.58 2.78 2.60
C ALA A 564 12.22 4.26 2.62
N VAL A 565 12.35 4.93 3.79
CA VAL A 565 12.12 6.38 3.92
C VAL A 565 13.17 7.19 3.16
N ILE A 566 14.44 6.80 3.24
CA ILE A 566 15.53 7.45 2.48
C ILE A 566 15.23 7.40 0.98
N ALA A 567 14.81 6.25 0.47
CA ALA A 567 14.49 6.06 -0.94
C ALA A 567 13.25 6.86 -1.37
N GLU A 568 12.17 6.82 -0.57
CA GLU A 568 10.91 7.50 -0.87
C GLU A 568 11.07 9.02 -0.95
N HIS A 569 11.90 9.61 -0.06
CA HIS A 569 12.09 11.04 0.05
C HIS A 569 13.42 11.56 -0.53
N ASN A 570 14.19 10.67 -1.16
CA ASN A 570 15.52 11.01 -1.74
C ASN A 570 16.44 11.77 -0.75
N LEU A 571 16.55 11.26 0.48
CA LEU A 571 17.27 11.92 1.56
C LEU A 571 18.79 11.64 1.45
N PRO A 572 19.66 12.68 1.38
CA PRO A 572 21.09 12.48 1.35
C PRO A 572 21.65 12.21 2.76
N PRO A 573 22.66 11.34 2.91
CA PRO A 573 23.43 11.24 4.14
C PRO A 573 24.30 12.50 4.36
N PRO A 574 24.76 12.84 5.61
CA PRO A 574 24.54 12.05 6.83
C PRO A 574 23.16 12.30 7.45
N LEU A 575 22.56 11.26 8.05
CA LEU A 575 21.28 11.37 8.72
C LEU A 575 21.17 10.45 9.96
N LEU A 576 20.19 10.75 10.81
CA LEU A 576 19.75 9.92 11.91
C LEU A 576 18.50 9.17 11.49
N GLY A 577 18.61 7.85 11.35
CA GLY A 577 17.47 6.96 11.10
C GLY A 577 16.84 6.52 12.42
N ILE A 578 15.53 6.69 12.57
CA ILE A 578 14.76 6.21 13.71
C ILE A 578 13.79 5.15 13.19
N ALA A 579 13.90 3.92 13.72
CA ALA A 579 13.02 2.83 13.37
C ALA A 579 12.28 2.34 14.62
N TRP A 580 11.03 2.75 14.76
CA TRP A 580 10.12 2.33 15.82
C TRP A 580 9.10 1.36 15.27
N ASP A 581 9.07 0.16 15.85
CA ASP A 581 8.28 -0.95 15.32
C ASP A 581 7.70 -1.81 16.45
N GLY A 582 6.79 -2.71 16.06
CA GLY A 582 6.22 -3.71 16.96
C GLY A 582 7.15 -4.90 17.19
N THR A 583 7.82 -5.40 16.14
CA THR A 583 8.64 -6.60 16.23
C THR A 583 9.57 -6.70 15.02
N GLY A 584 10.87 -6.78 15.25
CA GLY A 584 11.85 -7.11 14.23
C GLY A 584 12.97 -7.97 14.80
N TYR A 585 13.61 -8.77 13.95
CA TYR A 585 14.70 -9.66 14.36
C TYR A 585 15.96 -8.86 14.64
N GLY A 586 16.45 -8.94 15.90
CA GLY A 586 17.71 -8.35 16.32
C GLY A 586 18.87 -9.33 16.16
N LEU A 587 19.98 -8.84 15.60
CA LEU A 587 21.18 -9.66 15.38
C LEU A 587 21.83 -10.15 16.69
N ASP A 588 21.43 -9.59 17.81
CA ASP A 588 21.83 -10.00 19.16
C ASP A 588 20.86 -11.02 19.78
N GLY A 589 19.94 -11.59 19.00
CA GLY A 589 18.96 -12.57 19.46
C GLY A 589 17.82 -11.99 20.29
N THR A 590 17.68 -10.64 20.33
CA THR A 590 16.57 -9.95 21.00
C THR A 590 15.55 -9.43 19.99
N ILE A 591 14.36 -9.06 20.45
CA ILE A 591 13.34 -8.44 19.61
C ILE A 591 13.61 -6.94 19.59
N TRP A 592 13.93 -6.39 18.41
CA TRP A 592 14.10 -4.97 18.19
C TRP A 592 12.79 -4.28 17.85
N GLY A 593 12.77 -2.93 17.92
CA GLY A 593 11.64 -2.09 17.55
C GLY A 593 11.69 -0.70 18.17
N GLY A 594 12.85 -0.29 18.69
CA GLY A 594 13.07 1.06 19.23
C GLY A 594 14.51 1.50 18.96
N GLU A 595 14.89 1.59 17.65
CA GLU A 595 16.27 1.67 17.23
C GLU A 595 16.62 3.02 16.63
N PHE A 596 17.88 3.45 16.83
CA PHE A 596 18.44 4.68 16.29
C PHE A 596 19.72 4.35 15.51
N PHE A 597 19.78 4.77 14.25
CA PHE A 597 20.88 4.50 13.35
C PHE A 597 21.52 5.80 12.88
N GLN A 598 22.82 5.87 12.96
CA GLN A 598 23.61 6.87 12.22
C GLN A 598 23.88 6.31 10.82
N VAL A 599 23.42 7.04 9.81
CA VAL A 599 23.66 6.71 8.40
C VAL A 599 24.53 7.80 7.79
N THR A 600 25.72 7.41 7.35
CA THR A 600 26.65 8.28 6.61
C THR A 600 26.93 7.67 5.24
N GLU A 601 27.68 8.33 4.39
CA GLU A 601 28.10 7.79 3.08
C GLU A 601 28.88 6.47 3.18
N THR A 602 29.57 6.23 4.32
CA THR A 602 30.51 5.12 4.48
C THR A 602 30.19 4.18 5.62
N ILE A 603 29.37 4.62 6.59
CA ILE A 603 29.11 3.87 7.82
C ILE A 603 27.61 3.90 8.13
N ILE A 604 27.10 2.74 8.49
CA ILE A 604 25.77 2.57 9.08
C ILE A 604 25.98 1.92 10.43
N GLN A 605 25.55 2.61 11.49
CA GLN A 605 25.76 2.15 12.85
C GLN A 605 24.52 2.34 13.69
N ARG A 606 24.13 1.29 14.43
CA ARG A 606 23.16 1.39 15.52
C ARG A 606 23.81 2.13 16.68
N ILE A 607 23.35 3.34 16.95
CA ILE A 607 23.95 4.20 18.00
C ILE A 607 23.20 4.15 19.30
N ALA A 608 21.87 3.91 19.28
CA ALA A 608 21.06 3.84 20.46
C ALA A 608 19.85 2.90 20.27
N SER A 609 19.25 2.49 21.37
CA SER A 609 17.98 1.78 21.42
C SER A 609 17.20 2.12 22.69
N PHE A 610 15.94 1.72 22.76
CA PHE A 610 15.21 1.73 24.03
C PHE A 610 15.77 0.66 25.00
N ARG A 611 15.70 0.95 26.32
CA ARG A 611 15.99 -0.04 27.36
C ARG A 611 15.10 -1.26 27.16
N ARG A 612 15.71 -2.45 27.23
CA ARG A 612 15.00 -3.70 27.02
C ARG A 612 14.17 -4.09 28.22
N PHE A 613 13.09 -4.84 27.96
CA PHE A 613 12.24 -5.45 28.97
C PHE A 613 11.74 -6.82 28.50
N PRO A 614 11.40 -7.75 29.42
CA PRO A 614 10.97 -9.09 29.05
C PRO A 614 9.53 -9.14 28.56
N LEU A 615 9.25 -10.04 27.58
CA LEU A 615 7.92 -10.35 27.06
C LEU A 615 7.47 -11.74 27.53
N PRO A 616 6.73 -11.87 28.65
CA PRO A 616 6.32 -13.19 29.14
C PRO A 616 5.28 -13.84 28.21
N GLY A 617 5.71 -14.94 27.57
CA GLY A 617 4.93 -15.68 26.58
C GLY A 617 5.27 -15.36 25.12
N GLY A 618 6.29 -14.52 24.84
CA GLY A 618 6.72 -14.19 23.48
C GLY A 618 5.55 -13.65 22.65
N ASP A 619 5.22 -14.28 21.52
CA ASP A 619 4.15 -13.87 20.62
C ASP A 619 2.77 -13.74 21.31
N LYS A 620 2.54 -14.51 22.36
CA LYS A 620 1.30 -14.38 23.14
C LYS A 620 1.15 -13.01 23.80
N ALA A 621 2.26 -12.35 24.16
CA ALA A 621 2.22 -11.01 24.72
C ALA A 621 1.68 -9.97 23.73
N VAL A 622 1.89 -10.15 22.44
CA VAL A 622 1.35 -9.25 21.40
C VAL A 622 -0.19 -9.23 21.42
N SER A 623 -0.83 -10.39 21.63
CA SER A 623 -2.29 -10.49 21.74
C SER A 623 -2.83 -10.21 23.13
N GLU A 624 -1.96 -10.16 24.16
CA GLU A 624 -2.30 -9.90 25.56
C GLU A 624 -1.43 -8.76 26.14
N PRO A 625 -1.69 -7.47 25.83
CA PRO A 625 -0.96 -6.30 26.35
C PRO A 625 -0.71 -6.30 27.86
N ARG A 626 -1.62 -6.89 28.65
CA ARG A 626 -1.43 -7.10 30.09
C ARG A 626 -0.14 -7.84 30.45
N ARG A 627 0.35 -8.75 29.59
CA ARG A 627 1.61 -9.46 29.79
C ARG A 627 2.81 -8.54 29.61
N ILE A 628 2.69 -7.59 28.68
CA ILE A 628 3.72 -6.58 28.43
C ILE A 628 3.83 -5.63 29.62
N ALA A 629 2.68 -5.15 30.13
CA ALA A 629 2.62 -4.35 31.35
C ALA A 629 3.31 -5.07 32.54
N LEU A 630 3.06 -6.37 32.68
CA LEU A 630 3.72 -7.20 33.72
C LEU A 630 5.24 -7.26 33.49
N GLY A 631 5.70 -7.41 32.26
CA GLY A 631 7.13 -7.41 31.89
C GLY A 631 7.82 -6.09 32.20
N LEU A 632 7.20 -4.96 31.86
CA LEU A 632 7.69 -3.61 32.17
C LEU A 632 7.85 -3.40 33.68
N LEU A 633 6.83 -3.75 34.45
CA LEU A 633 6.89 -3.60 35.91
C LEU A 633 7.85 -4.58 36.56
N TYR A 634 7.99 -5.81 36.04
CA TYR A 634 8.97 -6.76 36.52
C TYR A 634 10.40 -6.28 36.30
N GLU A 635 10.67 -5.61 35.16
CA GLU A 635 11.99 -5.01 34.90
C GLU A 635 12.33 -3.89 35.91
N LEU A 636 11.33 -3.18 36.44
CA LEU A 636 11.52 -2.12 37.42
C LEU A 636 11.57 -2.62 38.87
N LEU A 637 10.74 -3.57 39.24
CA LEU A 637 10.46 -3.96 40.64
C LEU A 637 10.94 -5.37 40.98
N GLY A 638 11.31 -6.15 39.94
CA GLY A 638 11.66 -7.56 40.16
C GLY A 638 10.52 -8.35 40.79
N ASN A 639 10.88 -9.25 41.73
CA ASN A 639 9.90 -10.06 42.46
C ASN A 639 9.02 -9.28 43.45
N ASP A 640 9.41 -8.07 43.83
CA ASP A 640 8.60 -7.22 44.69
C ASP A 640 7.26 -6.84 44.06
N LEU A 641 7.17 -6.85 42.73
CA LEU A 641 5.92 -6.70 42.00
C LEU A 641 4.82 -7.66 42.50
N PHE A 642 5.17 -8.90 42.81
CA PHE A 642 4.22 -9.94 43.25
C PHE A 642 3.98 -9.95 44.74
N ASN A 643 4.81 -9.26 45.53
CA ASN A 643 4.80 -9.29 47.00
C ASN A 643 4.33 -7.97 47.63
N SER A 644 4.34 -6.87 46.86
CA SER A 644 4.19 -5.50 47.36
C SER A 644 2.77 -5.11 47.79
N GLY A 645 1.75 -5.96 47.53
CA GLY A 645 0.35 -5.59 47.77
C GLY A 645 -0.14 -4.40 46.92
N MET A 646 0.60 -4.00 45.89
CA MET A 646 0.18 -2.98 44.97
C MET A 646 -1.10 -3.41 44.23
N ASN A 647 -2.20 -2.73 44.50
CA ASN A 647 -3.47 -2.99 43.82
C ASN A 647 -3.45 -2.34 42.44
N LEU A 648 -2.84 -3.02 41.48
CA LEU A 648 -2.80 -2.56 40.10
C LEU A 648 -3.96 -3.23 39.33
N GLU A 649 -4.93 -2.45 38.93
CA GLU A 649 -6.17 -2.88 38.26
C GLU A 649 -5.93 -3.88 37.12
N PHE A 650 -4.87 -3.68 36.29
CA PHE A 650 -4.56 -4.58 35.19
C PHE A 650 -4.22 -6.00 35.64
N MET A 651 -3.69 -6.18 36.88
CA MET A 651 -3.37 -7.50 37.46
C MET A 651 -4.64 -8.31 37.74
N GLU A 652 -5.78 -7.67 38.01
CA GLU A 652 -7.08 -8.33 38.18
C GLU A 652 -7.55 -9.03 36.91
N SER A 653 -7.02 -8.64 35.72
CA SER A 653 -7.30 -9.30 34.44
C SER A 653 -6.70 -10.71 34.33
N PHE A 654 -5.80 -11.10 35.23
CA PHE A 654 -5.21 -12.43 35.32
C PHE A 654 -5.91 -13.30 36.39
N LYS A 655 -6.05 -14.59 36.08
CA LYS A 655 -6.38 -15.57 37.14
C LYS A 655 -5.18 -15.78 38.06
N PRO A 656 -5.38 -16.08 39.36
CA PRO A 656 -4.26 -16.28 40.28
C PRO A 656 -3.23 -17.33 39.83
N GLN A 657 -3.69 -18.37 39.11
CA GLN A 657 -2.79 -19.39 38.55
C GLN A 657 -1.96 -18.85 37.38
N GLU A 658 -2.54 -18.00 36.54
CA GLU A 658 -1.82 -17.35 35.43
C GLU A 658 -0.70 -16.46 35.94
N LEU A 659 -0.94 -15.66 37.02
CA LEU A 659 0.08 -14.82 37.64
C LEU A 659 1.25 -15.63 38.18
N ARG A 660 1.00 -16.76 38.83
CA ARG A 660 2.06 -17.66 39.33
C ARG A 660 2.90 -18.23 38.18
N ILE A 661 2.26 -18.56 37.06
CA ILE A 661 2.97 -19.02 35.85
C ILE A 661 3.83 -17.87 35.29
N MET A 662 3.28 -16.66 35.17
CA MET A 662 4.02 -15.49 34.68
C MET A 662 5.22 -15.19 35.59
N GLN A 663 5.05 -15.20 36.91
CA GLN A 663 6.15 -15.03 37.84
C GLN A 663 7.24 -16.09 37.66
N THR A 664 6.85 -17.36 37.48
CA THR A 664 7.80 -18.44 37.22
C THR A 664 8.55 -18.26 35.92
N MET A 665 7.84 -17.85 34.85
CA MET A 665 8.43 -17.58 33.54
C MET A 665 9.47 -16.46 33.61
N LEU A 666 9.13 -15.34 34.25
CA LEU A 666 10.01 -14.18 34.43
C LEU A 666 11.24 -14.54 35.27
N ASN A 667 11.04 -15.19 36.43
CA ASN A 667 12.13 -15.58 37.31
C ASN A 667 13.12 -16.57 36.67
N ARG A 668 12.62 -17.49 35.87
CA ARG A 668 13.42 -18.53 35.18
C ARG A 668 13.82 -18.17 33.76
N LYS A 669 13.44 -16.99 33.27
CA LYS A 669 13.63 -16.53 31.86
C LYS A 669 13.12 -17.54 30.83
N LEU A 670 11.96 -18.19 31.11
CA LEU A 670 11.36 -19.21 30.26
C LEU A 670 10.35 -18.55 29.29
N ASN A 671 10.59 -18.62 28.01
CA ASN A 671 9.76 -17.99 26.97
C ASN A 671 9.44 -16.51 27.30
N THR A 672 10.50 -15.78 27.66
CA THR A 672 10.46 -14.35 27.98
C THR A 672 11.55 -13.61 27.21
N PRO A 673 11.46 -13.55 25.86
CA PRO A 673 12.44 -12.83 25.06
C PRO A 673 12.50 -11.37 25.52
N LEU A 674 13.69 -10.76 25.39
CA LEU A 674 13.87 -9.33 25.65
C LEU A 674 13.52 -8.52 24.41
N THR A 675 12.90 -7.35 24.64
CA THR A 675 12.55 -6.43 23.55
C THR A 675 12.91 -4.99 23.86
N SER A 676 13.32 -4.25 22.83
CA SER A 676 13.44 -2.78 22.79
C SER A 676 12.25 -2.10 22.10
N SER A 677 11.23 -2.86 21.70
CA SER A 677 10.12 -2.40 20.86
C SER A 677 9.31 -1.28 21.52
N VAL A 678 9.20 -0.15 20.80
CA VAL A 678 8.32 0.97 21.14
C VAL A 678 6.85 0.57 21.00
N GLY A 679 6.49 -0.20 19.96
CA GLY A 679 5.12 -0.71 19.80
C GLY A 679 4.68 -1.54 20.99
N ARG A 680 5.56 -2.39 21.56
CA ARG A 680 5.28 -3.15 22.79
C ARG A 680 5.20 -2.24 24.01
N LEU A 681 6.00 -1.17 24.07
CA LEU A 681 5.89 -0.17 25.16
C LEU A 681 4.50 0.50 25.15
N PHE A 682 4.01 0.92 23.98
CA PHE A 682 2.65 1.47 23.82
C PHE A 682 1.57 0.49 24.28
N ASP A 683 1.65 -0.77 23.87
CA ASP A 683 0.72 -1.82 24.30
C ASP A 683 0.74 -2.01 25.84
N GLY A 684 1.92 -2.01 26.44
CA GLY A 684 2.10 -2.12 27.87
C GLY A 684 1.49 -0.94 28.64
N VAL A 685 1.69 0.28 28.15
CA VAL A 685 1.09 1.50 28.74
C VAL A 685 -0.43 1.47 28.61
N ALA A 686 -0.98 1.08 27.46
CA ALA A 686 -2.42 0.92 27.28
C ALA A 686 -3.00 -0.06 28.32
N ALA A 687 -2.30 -1.16 28.60
CA ALA A 687 -2.73 -2.13 29.62
C ALA A 687 -2.61 -1.57 31.05
N LEU A 688 -1.53 -0.86 31.38
CA LEU A 688 -1.33 -0.21 32.68
C LEU A 688 -2.43 0.82 33.00
N LEU A 689 -2.90 1.53 31.97
CA LEU A 689 -3.99 2.50 32.11
C LEU A 689 -5.39 1.86 32.16
N GLY A 690 -5.50 0.54 32.00
CA GLY A 690 -6.79 -0.15 31.97
C GLY A 690 -7.53 -0.07 30.63
N ILE A 691 -6.92 0.55 29.60
CA ILE A 691 -7.55 0.78 28.30
C ILE A 691 -7.74 -0.55 27.54
N CYS A 692 -6.72 -1.40 27.48
CA CYS A 692 -6.78 -2.61 26.70
C CYS A 692 -5.93 -3.75 27.28
N GLN A 693 -6.59 -4.85 27.70
CA GLN A 693 -5.91 -6.02 28.29
C GLN A 693 -5.64 -7.13 27.27
N ARG A 694 -6.46 -7.19 26.21
CA ARG A 694 -6.37 -8.16 25.11
C ARG A 694 -6.76 -7.49 23.80
N VAL A 695 -6.07 -7.83 22.73
CA VAL A 695 -6.35 -7.32 21.37
C VAL A 695 -6.73 -8.45 20.42
N SER A 696 -7.55 -8.12 19.43
CA SER A 696 -7.97 -9.04 18.35
C SER A 696 -7.27 -8.75 17.02
N PHE A 697 -6.45 -7.69 16.96
CA PHE A 697 -5.65 -7.33 15.79
C PHE A 697 -4.43 -6.53 16.22
N GLU A 698 -3.38 -6.56 15.41
CA GLU A 698 -2.11 -5.88 15.64
C GLU A 698 -2.27 -4.36 15.79
N GLY A 699 -1.57 -3.75 16.76
CA GLY A 699 -1.63 -2.32 17.05
C GLY A 699 -2.91 -1.82 17.71
N GLY A 700 -3.87 -2.71 18.03
CA GLY A 700 -5.15 -2.32 18.60
C GLY A 700 -5.03 -1.60 19.94
N ALA A 701 -4.10 -2.00 20.82
CA ALA A 701 -3.89 -1.36 22.11
C ALA A 701 -3.20 0.01 21.96
N ALA A 702 -2.18 0.10 21.11
CA ALA A 702 -1.50 1.36 20.83
C ALA A 702 -2.47 2.40 20.20
N MET A 703 -3.33 1.96 19.26
CA MET A 703 -4.38 2.82 18.70
C MET A 703 -5.38 3.28 19.76
N ALA A 704 -5.81 2.39 20.66
CA ALA A 704 -6.74 2.75 21.73
C ALA A 704 -6.11 3.78 22.69
N LEU A 705 -4.80 3.69 22.92
CA LEU A 705 -4.05 4.67 23.70
C LEU A 705 -3.98 6.02 23.00
N GLU A 706 -3.67 6.06 21.68
CA GLU A 706 -3.72 7.29 20.86
C GLU A 706 -5.11 7.91 20.93
N PHE A 707 -6.17 7.13 20.77
CA PHE A 707 -7.55 7.63 20.76
C PHE A 707 -8.01 8.16 22.12
N ALA A 708 -7.43 7.65 23.20
CA ALA A 708 -7.74 8.13 24.55
C ALA A 708 -7.33 9.59 24.81
N ILE A 709 -6.48 10.18 23.97
CA ILE A 709 -6.09 11.61 24.04
C ILE A 709 -7.31 12.54 23.85
N ASP A 710 -8.27 12.15 23.00
CA ASP A 710 -9.55 12.86 22.75
C ASP A 710 -9.41 14.38 22.52
N ASN A 711 -8.47 14.80 21.65
CA ASN A 711 -8.16 16.21 21.33
C ASN A 711 -7.54 17.05 22.45
N LEU A 712 -7.09 16.45 23.52
CA LEU A 712 -6.40 17.20 24.55
C LEU A 712 -5.02 17.62 24.04
N GLU A 713 -4.77 18.91 24.00
CA GLU A 713 -3.43 19.49 23.81
C GLU A 713 -2.82 19.77 25.18
N THR A 714 -1.56 19.40 25.37
CA THR A 714 -0.81 19.65 26.61
C THR A 714 0.67 19.84 26.29
N ASP A 715 1.32 20.71 27.05
CA ASP A 715 2.78 20.88 27.06
C ASP A 715 3.44 20.00 28.14
N GLU A 716 2.64 19.27 28.92
CA GLU A 716 3.16 18.34 29.90
C GLU A 716 3.65 17.06 29.22
N TYR A 717 4.76 16.53 29.70
CA TYR A 717 5.35 15.29 29.18
C TYR A 717 6.05 14.51 30.30
N TYR A 718 6.29 13.22 30.06
CA TYR A 718 7.12 12.39 30.95
C TYR A 718 8.58 12.50 30.55
N LEU A 719 9.45 12.59 31.56
CA LEU A 719 10.90 12.62 31.35
C LEU A 719 11.43 11.24 30.95
N PHE A 720 12.47 11.23 30.16
CA PHE A 720 13.29 10.06 29.90
C PHE A 720 14.78 10.39 30.14
N ALA A 721 15.61 9.37 30.28
CA ALA A 721 17.03 9.56 30.49
C ALA A 721 17.84 8.74 29.47
N TRP A 722 18.97 9.28 29.04
CA TRP A 722 19.96 8.51 28.30
C TRP A 722 20.91 7.84 29.27
N LEU A 723 21.17 6.55 29.08
CA LEU A 723 22.16 5.77 29.82
C LEU A 723 23.25 5.30 28.88
N ASP A 724 24.51 5.50 29.28
CA ASP A 724 25.65 4.87 28.60
C ASP A 724 25.62 3.37 28.86
N THR A 725 25.81 2.58 27.81
CA THR A 725 26.10 1.15 28.00
C THR A 725 27.52 1.02 28.52
N PRO A 726 27.73 0.21 29.62
CA PRO A 726 29.08 -0.22 29.93
C PRO A 726 29.68 -0.88 28.68
N GLN A 727 30.84 -0.43 28.25
CA GLN A 727 31.54 -1.04 27.11
C GLN A 727 31.87 -2.49 27.49
N LEU A 728 31.03 -3.42 27.10
CA LEU A 728 31.38 -4.84 27.08
C LEU A 728 32.46 -4.99 26.00
N PRO A 729 33.57 -5.70 26.29
CA PRO A 729 34.55 -5.99 25.25
C PRO A 729 33.84 -6.66 24.08
N LEU A 730 34.08 -6.15 22.87
CA LEU A 730 33.59 -6.77 21.63
C LEU A 730 34.05 -8.24 21.62
N GLU A 731 33.14 -9.20 21.75
CA GLU A 731 33.48 -10.59 21.51
C GLU A 731 33.87 -10.71 20.02
N LYS A 732 34.95 -11.47 19.74
CA LYS A 732 35.41 -11.71 18.38
C LYS A 732 34.32 -12.47 17.63
N GLY A 733 33.53 -11.78 16.86
CA GLY A 733 32.41 -12.31 16.07
C GLY A 733 31.35 -11.26 15.72
N ASP A 734 31.31 -10.12 16.41
CA ASP A 734 30.25 -9.12 16.31
C ASP A 734 30.39 -8.14 15.12
N ASN A 735 31.41 -8.33 14.28
CA ASN A 735 31.64 -7.51 13.11
C ASN A 735 31.39 -8.32 11.84
N ILE A 736 30.18 -8.30 11.33
CA ILE A 736 29.91 -8.65 9.92
C ILE A 736 30.08 -7.37 9.11
N GLY A 737 31.28 -7.17 8.57
CA GLY A 737 31.62 -5.92 7.90
C GLY A 737 31.83 -4.73 8.88
N ASN A 738 31.81 -3.48 8.38
CA ASN A 738 31.97 -2.26 9.20
C ASN A 738 30.71 -1.88 10.01
N MET A 739 29.81 -2.80 10.34
CA MET A 739 28.62 -2.53 11.13
C MET A 739 28.85 -2.93 12.59
N SER A 740 28.78 -1.97 13.52
CA SER A 740 28.67 -2.21 14.94
C SER A 740 27.19 -2.22 15.31
N TYR A 741 26.70 -3.36 15.81
CA TYR A 741 25.29 -3.52 16.21
C TYR A 741 25.05 -3.27 17.71
N ASN A 742 26.08 -3.08 18.50
CA ASN A 742 25.95 -2.75 19.90
C ASN A 742 25.62 -1.27 20.06
N SER A 743 24.43 -0.97 20.57
CA SER A 743 24.05 0.41 20.88
C SER A 743 24.94 0.99 21.96
N ARG A 744 25.44 2.20 21.74
CA ARG A 744 26.26 2.95 22.71
C ARG A 744 25.39 3.53 23.83
N TYR A 745 24.14 3.85 23.54
CA TYR A 745 23.21 4.51 24.45
C TYR A 745 21.88 3.75 24.54
N TYR A 746 21.27 3.81 25.74
CA TYR A 746 19.88 3.40 25.94
C TYR A 746 19.00 4.58 26.30
N LEU A 747 17.85 4.70 25.65
CA LEU A 747 16.77 5.56 26.10
C LEU A 747 15.99 4.82 27.20
N ASN A 748 16.11 5.32 28.43
CA ASN A 748 15.51 4.68 29.60
C ASN A 748 14.09 5.21 29.83
N TRP A 749 13.11 4.33 29.64
CA TRP A 749 11.69 4.59 29.82
C TRP A 749 11.23 4.50 31.28
N GLU A 750 12.10 4.22 32.23
CA GLU A 750 11.76 4.04 33.65
C GLU A 750 11.01 5.24 34.24
N LEU A 751 11.48 6.46 33.97
CA LEU A 751 10.84 7.68 34.45
C LEU A 751 9.44 7.87 33.83
N ILE A 752 9.25 7.46 32.59
CA ILE A 752 7.95 7.48 31.92
C ILE A 752 6.97 6.58 32.68
N ILE A 753 7.33 5.32 32.91
CA ILE A 753 6.44 4.35 33.59
C ILE A 753 6.17 4.78 35.05
N LYS A 754 7.19 5.28 35.77
CA LYS A 754 7.00 5.80 37.14
C LYS A 754 6.05 7.00 37.17
N GLY A 755 6.20 7.95 36.23
CA GLY A 755 5.31 9.10 36.12
C GLY A 755 3.86 8.72 35.76
N ILE A 756 3.67 7.74 34.87
CA ILE A 756 2.35 7.17 34.56
C ILE A 756 1.69 6.54 35.80
N LEU A 757 2.44 5.76 36.54
CA LEU A 757 1.93 5.14 37.78
C LEU A 757 1.59 6.18 38.85
N GLU A 758 2.41 7.22 39.03
CA GLU A 758 2.15 8.34 39.93
C GLU A 758 0.90 9.12 39.51
N ASP A 759 0.76 9.49 38.23
CA ASP A 759 -0.43 10.16 37.74
C ASP A 759 -1.70 9.31 37.90
N LYS A 760 -1.59 7.97 37.72
CA LYS A 760 -2.70 7.04 37.95
C LYS A 760 -3.09 6.97 39.41
N ILE A 761 -2.12 6.90 40.34
CA ILE A 761 -2.37 6.93 41.82
C ILE A 761 -3.03 8.26 42.22
N ASN A 762 -2.65 9.36 41.60
CA ASN A 762 -3.23 10.69 41.82
C ASN A 762 -4.56 10.90 41.06
N GLU A 763 -5.15 9.86 40.47
CA GLU A 763 -6.43 9.86 39.76
C GLU A 763 -6.47 10.89 38.60
N LYS A 764 -5.33 11.16 37.96
CA LYS A 764 -5.31 12.04 36.77
C LYS A 764 -6.13 11.43 35.64
N PRO A 765 -6.81 12.25 34.81
CA PRO A 765 -7.60 11.75 33.70
C PRO A 765 -6.76 10.96 32.67
N ILE A 766 -7.29 9.86 32.15
CA ILE A 766 -6.59 8.97 31.20
C ILE A 766 -6.17 9.72 29.93
N ASN A 767 -7.00 10.63 29.44
CA ASN A 767 -6.68 11.46 28.26
C ASN A 767 -5.43 12.33 28.48
N LEU A 768 -5.26 12.91 29.68
CA LEU A 768 -4.07 13.67 30.03
C LEU A 768 -2.84 12.78 30.12
N ILE A 769 -2.95 11.61 30.79
CA ILE A 769 -1.84 10.66 30.91
C ILE A 769 -1.43 10.17 29.51
N SER A 770 -2.40 9.86 28.65
CA SER A 770 -2.13 9.44 27.29
C SER A 770 -1.47 10.57 26.47
N ALA A 771 -1.95 11.81 26.57
CA ALA A 771 -1.36 12.95 25.88
C ALA A 771 0.09 13.22 26.32
N LYS A 772 0.36 13.14 27.64
CA LYS A 772 1.73 13.28 28.20
C LYS A 772 2.68 12.19 27.73
N PHE A 773 2.16 10.99 27.44
CA PHE A 773 2.97 9.86 26.99
C PHE A 773 3.36 9.98 25.52
N HIS A 774 2.45 10.47 24.64
CA HIS A 774 2.71 10.73 23.22
C HIS A 774 3.56 11.97 23.02
#